data_49f7b127e9d4978c03a82d76f195441b
#
_entry.id   49f7b127e9d4978c03a82d76f195441b
#
_cell.length_a   1.000
_cell.length_b   1.000
_cell.length_c   1.000
_cell.angle_alpha   90.00
_cell.angle_beta   90.00
_cell.angle_gamma   90.00
#
_symmetry.space_group_name_H-M   'P 1'
#
loop_
_entity.id
_entity.type
_entity.pdbx_description
1 polymer ?
#
loop_
_entity_poly.entity_id
_entity_poly.type
_entity_poly.pdbx_seq_one_letter_code
_entity_poly.pdbx_strand_id
1 'polypeptide(L)'
;GPNEYAIPFSSAFYRQYNNFNIVMADLNTNFNEHISNTLTVGFSGLRDYRETDGGFFPQVDILCNDASESYTVFGTEANSYNNRLNSNIFQIQDNLTMSYGKHQITVGTQSDYRSFKNGFAQNYPGAWVFNSIDDFKFNVLASKDYMAAHNGSMDGFDITAYDPTDYGFASTVTGITNSASTGYKYYSQKYSMSDEFPYARLNVLQLGFYAQDKWRVSNNFTLTYGLRFDIPIFMTDLQENPAVAAETYRDGIKVDVSQYPKTRVLVSPRIGFNWKPLENGSLQIRGGSGLFAGTPPYVWLSNQAGNNGMLFGDLNISGDDLKHLGFTGNINQYKPAQGTATTSDIAATDRNFKYPMIWKNNIAIDYKWRGWILTGEVLYSKDINAIYHDNIGMYTLGKTVNDGSAEQKRTAYEGTYYSSVEGNRNAAYNVVLLRNTNKGYSIYTTFQLQKQFTQGPLKGFGFNASYSFGTARAVSDGTSSVATSAWKYTQKVAVNSQELGYTAGAFDGRLLVSATYTANWGRNAATHFGLVYQRFRPFRYSYCYNGDANGDNQSSNDLIYIPATKAEAEGHLVADGFNSFDEAWAALDSFIEKDDYLKKHRGEYAVRNGATVPFANQLDVHIAHDIRIFCKKGQKVNTISFSFDISNFLNLLNKNWGVRQTNYTANSNQVQFLTVTQKPTAANNYTLQYRMDTKAIEPYKDYVSSSSRWAMMFGIKYKFN
;
A
#
# COMPACT_ATOMS: atom_id res chain seq x y z
N GLY A 1 -15.98 -11.31 -3.74
CA GLY A 1 -16.21 -11.26 -2.29
C GLY A 1 -17.63 -10.87 -1.98
N PRO A 2 -18.09 -10.92 -0.71
CA PRO A 2 -19.44 -10.53 -0.36
C PRO A 2 -19.68 -9.07 -0.79
N ASN A 3 -20.77 -8.85 -1.49
CA ASN A 3 -21.27 -7.54 -1.86
C ASN A 3 -22.78 -7.50 -1.54
N GLU A 4 -23.45 -6.40 -1.82
CA GLU A 4 -24.89 -6.25 -1.52
C GLU A 4 -25.79 -7.20 -2.31
N TYR A 5 -25.29 -7.85 -3.34
CA TYR A 5 -26.02 -8.76 -4.22
C TYR A 5 -25.63 -10.24 -3.99
N ALA A 6 -24.41 -10.51 -3.49
CA ALA A 6 -23.89 -11.87 -3.36
C ALA A 6 -24.16 -12.47 -1.98
N ILE A 7 -24.65 -13.73 -1.99
CA ILE A 7 -24.77 -14.60 -0.80
C ILE A 7 -23.68 -15.68 -0.89
N PRO A 8 -22.46 -15.42 -0.43
CA PRO A 8 -21.38 -16.39 -0.51
C PRO A 8 -21.53 -17.52 0.54
N PHE A 9 -21.08 -18.71 0.19
CA PHE A 9 -20.95 -19.81 1.15
C PHE A 9 -19.76 -19.58 2.08
N SER A 10 -19.77 -20.22 3.24
CA SER A 10 -18.66 -20.11 4.22
C SER A 10 -17.32 -20.54 3.65
N SER A 11 -17.29 -21.48 2.71
CA SER A 11 -16.07 -21.93 2.01
C SER A 11 -15.38 -20.82 1.19
N ALA A 12 -16.12 -19.78 0.77
CA ALA A 12 -15.59 -18.62 0.04
C ALA A 12 -15.02 -17.54 0.94
N PHE A 13 -15.02 -17.74 2.26
CA PHE A 13 -14.35 -16.87 3.22
C PHE A 13 -13.04 -17.48 3.69
N TYR A 14 -12.23 -16.67 4.36
CA TYR A 14 -11.02 -17.12 5.01
C TYR A 14 -10.85 -16.50 6.40
N ARG A 15 -10.10 -17.18 7.24
CA ARG A 15 -9.57 -16.66 8.50
C ARG A 15 -8.09 -16.34 8.32
N GLN A 16 -7.68 -15.18 8.79
CA GLN A 16 -6.27 -14.80 8.78
C GLN A 16 -5.70 -14.91 10.19
N TYR A 17 -4.57 -15.59 10.28
CA TYR A 17 -3.82 -15.78 11.52
C TYR A 17 -2.49 -15.04 11.42
N ASN A 18 -2.20 -14.25 12.46
CA ASN A 18 -0.96 -13.51 12.61
C ASN A 18 -0.34 -13.88 13.95
N ASN A 19 0.58 -14.83 13.93
CA ASN A 19 1.27 -15.26 15.13
C ASN A 19 2.69 -14.67 15.15
N PHE A 20 3.01 -13.95 16.21
CA PHE A 20 4.28 -13.29 16.37
C PHE A 20 4.93 -13.66 17.72
N ASN A 21 6.13 -14.23 17.67
CA ASN A 21 6.88 -14.65 18.83
C ASN A 21 8.24 -13.96 18.84
N ILE A 22 8.60 -13.32 19.96
CA ILE A 22 9.90 -12.70 20.15
C ILE A 22 10.51 -13.27 21.43
N VAL A 23 11.80 -13.62 21.34
CA VAL A 23 12.66 -13.92 22.48
C VAL A 23 13.91 -13.06 22.37
N MET A 24 14.23 -12.33 23.42
CA MET A 24 15.43 -11.48 23.48
C MET A 24 16.16 -11.70 24.81
N ALA A 25 17.47 -11.64 24.76
CA ALA A 25 18.35 -11.68 25.92
C ALA A 25 19.38 -10.55 25.84
N ASP A 26 19.51 -9.79 26.93
CA ASP A 26 20.47 -8.70 27.03
C ASP A 26 21.50 -9.04 28.13
N LEU A 27 22.78 -8.93 27.76
CA LEU A 27 23.88 -8.99 28.69
C LEU A 27 24.58 -7.63 28.81
N ASN A 28 24.43 -6.98 29.94
CA ASN A 28 25.09 -5.72 30.23
C ASN A 28 26.31 -5.96 31.15
N THR A 29 27.50 -5.65 30.64
CA THR A 29 28.77 -5.83 31.36
C THR A 29 29.45 -4.49 31.56
N ASN A 30 29.76 -4.15 32.80
CA ASN A 30 30.61 -3.01 33.14
C ASN A 30 32.02 -3.55 33.48
N PHE A 31 32.97 -3.37 32.57
CA PHE A 31 34.35 -3.81 32.81
C PHE A 31 35.07 -2.91 33.84
N ASN A 32 34.78 -1.62 33.77
CA ASN A 32 35.23 -0.62 34.72
C ASN A 32 34.38 0.66 34.58
N GLU A 33 34.73 1.75 35.25
CA GLU A 33 34.03 3.03 35.22
C GLU A 33 34.05 3.72 33.84
N HIS A 34 34.91 3.29 32.92
CA HIS A 34 35.09 3.86 31.60
C HIS A 34 34.58 3.00 30.46
N ILE A 35 34.48 1.67 30.66
CA ILE A 35 34.18 0.71 29.60
C ILE A 35 33.01 -0.17 29.98
N SER A 36 31.99 -0.13 29.14
CA SER A 36 30.82 -1.02 29.27
C SER A 36 30.48 -1.67 27.92
N ASN A 37 29.87 -2.86 28.01
CA ASN A 37 29.38 -3.57 26.84
C ASN A 37 27.92 -3.96 27.03
N THR A 38 27.15 -3.88 25.92
CA THR A 38 25.78 -4.39 25.87
C THR A 38 25.68 -5.33 24.67
N LEU A 39 25.50 -6.62 24.96
CA LEU A 39 25.22 -7.66 23.97
C LEU A 39 23.74 -8.01 24.04
N THR A 40 23.06 -7.85 22.91
CA THR A 40 21.66 -8.27 22.72
C THR A 40 21.62 -9.39 21.69
N VAL A 41 20.98 -10.51 22.03
CA VAL A 41 20.69 -11.60 21.11
C VAL A 41 19.18 -11.78 21.04
N GLY A 42 18.62 -11.84 19.83
CA GLY A 42 17.20 -11.91 19.63
C GLY A 42 16.79 -12.91 18.55
N PHE A 43 15.64 -13.50 18.74
CA PHE A 43 14.93 -14.27 17.73
C PHE A 43 13.50 -13.76 17.62
N SER A 44 13.02 -13.53 16.39
CA SER A 44 11.62 -13.26 16.12
C SER A 44 11.09 -14.17 15.02
N GLY A 45 9.93 -14.77 15.28
CA GLY A 45 9.22 -15.62 14.33
C GLY A 45 7.84 -15.08 14.03
N LEU A 46 7.58 -14.79 12.75
CA LEU A 46 6.26 -14.41 12.24
C LEU A 46 5.67 -15.60 11.49
N ARG A 47 4.39 -15.88 11.72
CA ARG A 47 3.60 -16.90 11.05
C ARG A 47 2.27 -16.28 10.62
N ASP A 48 2.27 -15.70 9.45
CA ASP A 48 1.07 -15.21 8.79
C ASP A 48 0.55 -16.28 7.85
N TYR A 49 -0.73 -16.65 7.97
CA TYR A 49 -1.35 -17.59 7.05
C TYR A 49 -2.86 -17.42 7.02
N ARG A 50 -3.44 -17.91 5.92
CA ARG A 50 -4.88 -17.98 5.75
C ARG A 50 -5.37 -19.41 5.78
N GLU A 51 -6.55 -19.63 6.33
CA GLU A 51 -7.30 -20.89 6.29
C GLU A 51 -8.70 -20.64 5.76
N THR A 52 -9.18 -21.55 4.93
CA THR A 52 -10.54 -21.54 4.38
C THR A 52 -11.35 -22.68 4.98
N ASP A 53 -12.65 -22.48 5.13
CA ASP A 53 -13.55 -23.53 5.56
C ASP A 53 -13.94 -24.40 4.33
N GLY A 54 -14.23 -25.69 4.53
CA GLY A 54 -14.80 -26.54 3.50
C GLY A 54 -13.82 -27.33 2.60
N GLY A 55 -12.54 -27.37 2.92
CA GLY A 55 -11.55 -28.19 2.20
C GLY A 55 -11.07 -27.57 0.89
N PHE A 56 -10.38 -28.37 0.06
CA PHE A 56 -9.78 -27.93 -1.20
C PHE A 56 -10.69 -28.25 -2.37
N PHE A 57 -11.28 -27.20 -2.98
CA PHE A 57 -12.24 -27.29 -4.07
C PHE A 57 -12.15 -26.05 -4.97
N PRO A 58 -12.36 -26.15 -6.29
CA PRO A 58 -12.38 -24.98 -7.17
C PRO A 58 -13.35 -23.91 -6.70
N GLN A 59 -12.96 -22.64 -6.82
CA GLN A 59 -13.87 -21.53 -6.58
C GLN A 59 -14.85 -21.41 -7.74
N VAL A 60 -16.13 -21.23 -7.44
CA VAL A 60 -17.20 -20.99 -8.41
C VAL A 60 -17.89 -19.68 -8.06
N ASP A 61 -17.93 -18.77 -9.01
CA ASP A 61 -18.70 -17.52 -8.96
C ASP A 61 -19.86 -17.61 -9.96
N ILE A 62 -21.09 -17.53 -9.46
CA ILE A 62 -22.29 -17.53 -10.27
C ILE A 62 -22.84 -16.12 -10.32
N LEU A 63 -23.05 -15.61 -11.53
CA LEU A 63 -23.50 -14.25 -11.76
C LEU A 63 -25.03 -14.16 -11.86
N CYS A 64 -25.53 -12.93 -11.80
CA CYS A 64 -26.93 -12.54 -12.04
C CYS A 64 -26.98 -11.19 -12.76
N ASN A 65 -28.18 -10.66 -13.01
CA ASN A 65 -28.41 -9.38 -13.64
C ASN A 65 -27.64 -9.22 -14.96
N ASP A 66 -27.92 -10.08 -15.93
CA ASP A 66 -27.24 -10.15 -17.22
C ASP A 66 -25.71 -10.33 -17.07
N ALA A 67 -25.32 -11.15 -16.11
CA ALA A 67 -23.91 -11.43 -15.79
C ALA A 67 -23.09 -10.19 -15.35
N SER A 68 -23.75 -9.19 -14.78
CA SER A 68 -23.09 -7.97 -14.30
C SER A 68 -22.63 -8.03 -12.83
N GLU A 69 -23.22 -8.93 -12.01
CA GLU A 69 -23.02 -9.00 -10.56
C GLU A 69 -22.92 -10.44 -10.10
N SER A 70 -22.12 -10.69 -9.04
CA SER A 70 -22.06 -11.99 -8.37
C SER A 70 -23.35 -12.24 -7.59
N TYR A 71 -24.01 -13.38 -7.83
CA TYR A 71 -25.16 -13.86 -7.07
C TYR A 71 -24.72 -14.72 -5.89
N THR A 72 -23.85 -15.69 -6.14
CA THR A 72 -23.29 -16.55 -5.09
C THR A 72 -21.89 -17.02 -5.44
N VAL A 73 -21.07 -17.22 -4.40
CA VAL A 73 -19.70 -17.73 -4.52
C VAL A 73 -19.51 -18.89 -3.54
N PHE A 74 -18.90 -19.98 -4.00
CA PHE A 74 -18.53 -21.11 -3.16
C PHE A 74 -17.19 -21.72 -3.62
N GLY A 75 -16.68 -22.69 -2.86
CA GLY A 75 -15.34 -23.25 -3.09
C GLY A 75 -14.26 -22.50 -2.31
N THR A 76 -13.00 -22.88 -2.49
CA THR A 76 -11.86 -22.26 -1.80
C THR A 76 -11.66 -20.83 -2.27
N GLU A 77 -11.56 -19.87 -1.34
CA GLU A 77 -11.30 -18.47 -1.68
C GLU A 77 -10.02 -18.34 -2.53
N ALA A 78 -10.12 -17.56 -3.62
CA ALA A 78 -9.14 -17.50 -4.71
C ALA A 78 -7.69 -17.22 -4.29
N ASN A 79 -7.50 -16.48 -3.19
CA ASN A 79 -6.19 -15.98 -2.77
C ASN A 79 -5.66 -16.67 -1.50
N SER A 80 -6.38 -17.70 -0.97
CA SER A 80 -6.12 -18.16 0.40
C SER A 80 -5.43 -19.50 0.49
N TYR A 81 -5.54 -20.35 -0.54
CA TYR A 81 -4.89 -21.67 -0.48
C TYR A 81 -3.36 -21.53 -0.40
N ASN A 82 -2.78 -22.08 0.66
CA ASN A 82 -1.35 -21.98 0.97
C ASN A 82 -0.80 -20.53 0.99
N ASN A 83 -1.68 -19.54 1.16
CA ASN A 83 -1.26 -18.16 1.35
C ASN A 83 -0.68 -18.03 2.75
N ARG A 84 0.65 -17.95 2.81
CA ARG A 84 1.39 -17.80 4.06
C ARG A 84 2.70 -17.06 3.89
N LEU A 85 3.06 -16.31 4.93
CA LEU A 85 4.37 -15.69 5.07
C LEU A 85 4.97 -16.13 6.40
N ASN A 86 5.95 -17.01 6.34
CA ASN A 86 6.76 -17.38 7.50
C ASN A 86 8.07 -16.59 7.43
N SER A 87 8.37 -15.85 8.49
CA SER A 87 9.62 -15.10 8.62
C SER A 87 10.30 -15.47 9.93
N ASN A 88 11.56 -15.86 9.86
CA ASN A 88 12.43 -16.04 11.01
C ASN A 88 13.56 -15.01 10.93
N ILE A 89 13.78 -14.27 12.02
CA ILE A 89 14.88 -13.32 12.12
C ILE A 89 15.68 -13.66 13.35
N PHE A 90 16.95 -13.98 13.16
CA PHE A 90 17.94 -14.10 14.23
C PHE A 90 18.81 -12.86 14.21
N GLN A 91 18.91 -12.15 15.32
CA GLN A 91 19.61 -10.88 15.43
C GLN A 91 20.65 -10.93 16.53
N ILE A 92 21.79 -10.32 16.26
CA ILE A 92 22.83 -10.03 17.23
C ILE A 92 23.19 -8.54 17.16
N GLN A 93 23.24 -7.89 18.30
CA GLN A 93 23.72 -6.53 18.45
C GLN A 93 24.71 -6.48 19.59
N ASP A 94 25.90 -5.92 19.35
CA ASP A 94 26.94 -5.75 20.36
C ASP A 94 27.45 -4.30 20.34
N ASN A 95 27.47 -3.67 21.51
CA ASN A 95 27.89 -2.28 21.68
C ASN A 95 28.94 -2.17 22.76
N LEU A 96 30.16 -1.87 22.36
CA LEU A 96 31.24 -1.49 23.28
C LEU A 96 31.24 0.05 23.40
N THR A 97 30.99 0.55 24.61
CA THR A 97 30.98 1.98 24.91
C THR A 97 32.18 2.31 25.82
N MET A 98 32.95 3.31 25.40
CA MET A 98 34.15 3.80 26.10
C MET A 98 33.95 5.29 26.42
N SER A 99 34.09 5.67 27.66
CA SER A 99 33.91 7.06 28.15
C SER A 99 35.20 7.58 28.74
N TYR A 100 35.87 8.48 28.01
CA TYR A 100 37.13 9.10 28.46
C TYR A 100 37.06 10.62 28.31
N GLY A 101 37.17 11.33 29.42
CA GLY A 101 37.14 12.80 29.45
C GLY A 101 35.85 13.37 28.87
N LYS A 102 35.96 14.00 27.73
CA LYS A 102 34.82 14.63 27.01
C LYS A 102 34.21 13.75 25.92
N HIS A 103 34.75 12.56 25.71
CA HIS A 103 34.34 11.66 24.61
C HIS A 103 33.59 10.45 25.14
N GLN A 104 32.54 10.07 24.47
CA GLN A 104 31.85 8.80 24.64
C GLN A 104 31.80 8.10 23.27
N ILE A 105 32.70 7.14 23.10
CA ILE A 105 32.88 6.41 21.86
C ILE A 105 32.08 5.10 21.96
N THR A 106 31.26 4.81 20.98
CA THR A 106 30.57 3.54 20.84
C THR A 106 30.97 2.88 19.53
N VAL A 107 31.48 1.66 19.61
CA VAL A 107 31.77 0.80 18.44
C VAL A 107 30.89 -0.44 18.56
N GLY A 108 30.27 -0.86 17.48
CA GLY A 108 29.36 -1.98 17.56
C GLY A 108 29.05 -2.65 16.24
N THR A 109 28.31 -3.72 16.36
CA THR A 109 27.66 -4.43 15.25
C THR A 109 26.18 -4.58 15.51
N GLN A 110 25.40 -4.57 14.46
CA GLN A 110 24.00 -4.99 14.46
C GLN A 110 23.78 -5.80 13.20
N SER A 111 23.77 -7.12 13.36
CA SER A 111 23.70 -8.05 12.24
C SER A 111 22.50 -8.98 12.43
N ASP A 112 21.84 -9.33 11.33
CA ASP A 112 20.72 -10.25 11.38
C ASP A 112 20.76 -11.25 10.20
N TYR A 113 20.29 -12.47 10.50
CA TYR A 113 19.99 -13.49 9.52
C TYR A 113 18.48 -13.62 9.39
N ARG A 114 17.98 -13.51 8.18
CA ARG A 114 16.55 -13.52 7.87
C ARG A 114 16.23 -14.63 6.90
N SER A 115 15.24 -15.46 7.26
CA SER A 115 14.73 -16.53 6.41
C SER A 115 13.25 -16.35 6.19
N PHE A 116 12.85 -16.27 4.92
CA PHE A 116 11.48 -16.11 4.48
C PHE A 116 11.02 -17.34 3.71
N LYS A 117 9.77 -17.73 3.95
CA LYS A 117 9.03 -18.71 3.15
C LYS A 117 7.69 -18.08 2.82
N ASN A 118 7.48 -17.74 1.55
CA ASN A 118 6.27 -17.11 1.05
C ASN A 118 5.51 -18.05 0.13
N GLY A 119 4.22 -18.24 0.37
CA GLY A 119 3.29 -18.98 -0.48
C GLY A 119 2.17 -18.05 -0.93
N PHE A 120 2.04 -17.87 -2.24
CA PHE A 120 0.93 -17.15 -2.84
C PHE A 120 0.72 -17.62 -4.27
N ALA A 121 -0.48 -18.14 -4.55
CA ALA A 121 -0.89 -18.49 -5.90
C ALA A 121 -2.39 -18.20 -6.03
N GLN A 122 -2.72 -17.12 -6.73
CA GLN A 122 -4.10 -16.74 -6.97
C GLN A 122 -4.80 -17.79 -7.84
N ASN A 123 -6.04 -18.16 -7.49
CA ASN A 123 -6.82 -19.15 -8.21
C ASN A 123 -6.17 -20.56 -8.30
N TYR A 124 -5.30 -20.92 -7.34
CA TYR A 124 -4.63 -22.23 -7.36
C TYR A 124 -5.60 -23.43 -7.46
N PRO A 125 -6.77 -23.42 -6.78
CA PRO A 125 -7.77 -24.49 -6.94
C PRO A 125 -8.53 -24.46 -8.27
N GLY A 126 -8.30 -23.45 -9.10
CA GLY A 126 -9.14 -23.10 -10.25
C GLY A 126 -10.27 -22.14 -9.86
N ALA A 127 -10.57 -21.21 -10.72
CA ALA A 127 -11.67 -20.26 -10.56
C ALA A 127 -12.58 -20.30 -11.78
N TRP A 128 -13.86 -20.56 -11.56
CA TRP A 128 -14.92 -20.69 -12.54
C TRP A 128 -15.89 -19.53 -12.39
N VAL A 129 -16.35 -18.96 -13.51
CA VAL A 129 -17.40 -17.93 -13.51
C VAL A 129 -18.50 -18.34 -14.47
N PHE A 130 -19.74 -18.47 -13.98
CA PHE A 130 -20.90 -18.80 -14.81
C PHE A 130 -21.88 -17.63 -14.86
N ASN A 131 -22.55 -17.45 -16.01
CA ASN A 131 -23.50 -16.35 -16.21
C ASN A 131 -24.77 -16.50 -15.36
N SER A 132 -25.17 -17.74 -15.06
CA SER A 132 -26.36 -18.04 -14.29
C SER A 132 -26.23 -19.37 -13.53
N ILE A 133 -27.15 -19.57 -12.61
CA ILE A 133 -27.31 -20.86 -11.91
C ILE A 133 -27.63 -22.02 -12.89
N ASP A 134 -28.40 -21.75 -13.93
CA ASP A 134 -28.79 -22.74 -14.89
C ASP A 134 -27.65 -23.13 -15.82
N ASP A 135 -26.81 -22.17 -16.24
CA ASP A 135 -25.56 -22.47 -16.96
C ASP A 135 -24.63 -23.35 -16.13
N PHE A 136 -24.45 -23.03 -14.83
CA PHE A 136 -23.66 -23.87 -13.94
C PHE A 136 -24.21 -25.29 -13.82
N LYS A 137 -25.52 -25.43 -13.54
CA LYS A 137 -26.16 -26.74 -13.39
C LYS A 137 -26.11 -27.59 -14.66
N PHE A 138 -26.37 -26.97 -15.81
CA PHE A 138 -26.30 -27.63 -17.10
C PHE A 138 -24.87 -28.12 -17.39
N ASN A 139 -23.88 -27.28 -17.20
CA ASN A 139 -22.48 -27.69 -17.37
C ASN A 139 -22.11 -28.87 -16.46
N VAL A 140 -22.51 -28.84 -15.18
CA VAL A 140 -22.23 -29.91 -14.22
C VAL A 140 -22.89 -31.22 -14.66
N LEU A 141 -24.13 -31.20 -15.13
CA LEU A 141 -24.86 -32.40 -15.56
C LEU A 141 -24.25 -32.99 -16.85
N ALA A 142 -24.02 -32.17 -17.86
CA ALA A 142 -23.35 -32.57 -19.10
C ALA A 142 -21.95 -33.13 -18.86
N SER A 143 -21.20 -32.47 -17.99
CA SER A 143 -19.84 -32.91 -17.59
C SER A 143 -19.87 -34.26 -16.90
N LYS A 144 -20.86 -34.49 -16.02
CA LYS A 144 -21.05 -35.77 -15.32
C LYS A 144 -21.36 -36.89 -16.30
N ASP A 145 -22.25 -36.67 -17.26
CA ASP A 145 -22.62 -37.67 -18.28
C ASP A 145 -21.44 -37.97 -19.19
N TYR A 146 -20.69 -36.95 -19.61
CA TYR A 146 -19.49 -37.13 -20.40
C TYR A 146 -18.42 -37.96 -19.66
N MET A 147 -18.11 -37.63 -18.41
CA MET A 147 -17.15 -38.38 -17.59
C MET A 147 -17.59 -39.85 -17.39
N ALA A 148 -18.88 -40.09 -17.19
CA ALA A 148 -19.41 -41.43 -17.06
C ALA A 148 -19.20 -42.28 -18.32
N ALA A 149 -19.33 -41.67 -19.51
CA ALA A 149 -19.12 -42.33 -20.79
C ALA A 149 -17.62 -42.49 -21.17
N HIS A 150 -16.71 -41.68 -20.57
CA HIS A 150 -15.30 -41.61 -20.93
C HIS A 150 -14.33 -41.93 -19.79
N ASN A 151 -14.75 -42.86 -18.90
CA ASN A 151 -13.92 -43.35 -17.78
C ASN A 151 -13.37 -42.26 -16.87
N GLY A 152 -14.11 -41.15 -16.66
CA GLY A 152 -13.73 -40.04 -15.81
C GLY A 152 -12.85 -38.97 -16.48
N SER A 153 -12.52 -39.10 -17.77
CA SER A 153 -11.79 -38.12 -18.54
C SER A 153 -12.73 -37.03 -19.04
N MET A 154 -12.17 -35.78 -19.12
CA MET A 154 -12.82 -34.63 -19.77
C MET A 154 -12.20 -34.32 -21.13
N ASP A 155 -11.29 -35.14 -21.62
CA ASP A 155 -10.60 -34.91 -22.90
C ASP A 155 -11.60 -35.03 -24.05
N GLY A 156 -11.69 -33.98 -24.86
CA GLY A 156 -12.64 -33.89 -25.96
C GLY A 156 -14.06 -33.45 -25.57
N PHE A 157 -14.28 -33.05 -24.32
CA PHE A 157 -15.57 -32.48 -23.91
C PHE A 157 -15.91 -31.24 -24.74
N ASP A 158 -17.15 -31.16 -25.19
CA ASP A 158 -17.72 -29.98 -25.84
C ASP A 158 -19.18 -29.82 -25.39
N ILE A 159 -19.46 -28.75 -24.61
CA ILE A 159 -20.81 -28.52 -24.06
C ILE A 159 -21.84 -28.29 -25.16
N THR A 160 -21.42 -27.80 -26.35
CA THR A 160 -22.34 -27.55 -27.47
C THR A 160 -22.87 -28.82 -28.13
N ALA A 161 -22.30 -29.99 -27.78
CA ALA A 161 -22.82 -31.30 -28.20
C ALA A 161 -24.06 -31.76 -27.40
N TYR A 162 -24.45 -31.03 -26.35
CA TYR A 162 -25.55 -31.32 -25.46
C TYR A 162 -26.68 -30.31 -25.62
N ASP A 163 -27.93 -30.78 -25.70
CA ASP A 163 -29.10 -29.92 -25.74
C ASP A 163 -29.56 -29.61 -24.29
N PRO A 164 -29.57 -28.36 -23.84
CA PRO A 164 -30.01 -28.00 -22.49
C PRO A 164 -31.44 -28.43 -22.19
N THR A 165 -32.30 -28.56 -23.21
CA THR A 165 -33.70 -29.03 -23.03
C THR A 165 -33.79 -30.47 -22.62
N ASP A 166 -32.85 -31.34 -22.99
CA ASP A 166 -32.75 -32.72 -22.53
C ASP A 166 -32.49 -32.83 -21.03
N TYR A 167 -31.97 -31.76 -20.44
CA TYR A 167 -31.68 -31.63 -19.00
C TYR A 167 -32.70 -30.77 -18.25
N GLY A 168 -33.78 -30.35 -18.96
CA GLY A 168 -34.88 -29.59 -18.36
C GLY A 168 -34.61 -28.10 -18.23
N PHE A 169 -33.64 -27.56 -18.95
CA PHE A 169 -33.33 -26.12 -19.00
C PHE A 169 -33.93 -25.45 -20.25
N ALA A 170 -33.98 -24.13 -20.25
CA ALA A 170 -34.36 -23.38 -21.43
C ALA A 170 -33.27 -23.50 -22.53
N SER A 171 -33.71 -23.49 -23.80
CA SER A 171 -32.78 -23.58 -24.96
C SER A 171 -31.77 -22.42 -25.06
N THR A 172 -31.93 -21.35 -24.27
CA THR A 172 -31.03 -20.22 -24.17
C THR A 172 -29.87 -20.45 -23.18
N VAL A 173 -29.94 -21.52 -22.37
CA VAL A 173 -28.86 -21.88 -21.44
C VAL A 173 -27.69 -22.47 -22.22
N THR A 174 -26.52 -21.96 -22.03
CA THR A 174 -25.32 -22.39 -22.78
C THR A 174 -24.40 -23.31 -22.00
N GLY A 175 -24.42 -23.23 -20.68
CA GLY A 175 -23.49 -23.95 -19.82
C GLY A 175 -22.04 -23.50 -19.97
N ILE A 176 -21.78 -22.46 -20.76
CA ILE A 176 -20.42 -21.91 -20.99
C ILE A 176 -20.09 -20.93 -19.87
N THR A 177 -18.85 -20.97 -19.37
CA THR A 177 -18.35 -19.95 -18.44
C THR A 177 -18.35 -18.56 -19.09
N ASN A 178 -18.55 -17.53 -18.29
CA ASN A 178 -18.69 -16.17 -18.81
C ASN A 178 -17.44 -15.67 -19.51
N SER A 179 -17.63 -15.13 -20.72
CA SER A 179 -16.51 -14.69 -21.56
C SER A 179 -16.39 -13.18 -21.74
N ALA A 180 -17.40 -12.34 -21.46
CA ALA A 180 -17.41 -11.11 -22.22
C ALA A 180 -17.61 -9.79 -21.45
N SER A 181 -18.43 -9.69 -20.41
CA SER A 181 -18.96 -8.37 -20.07
C SER A 181 -18.55 -7.77 -18.73
N THR A 182 -18.02 -8.53 -17.79
CA THR A 182 -17.88 -8.08 -16.39
C THR A 182 -16.46 -7.85 -15.91
N GLY A 183 -15.43 -8.02 -16.74
CA GLY A 183 -14.03 -7.99 -16.29
C GLY A 183 -13.60 -9.22 -15.50
N TYR A 184 -14.54 -10.05 -15.06
CA TYR A 184 -14.31 -11.40 -14.57
C TYR A 184 -14.50 -12.35 -15.74
N LYS A 185 -13.41 -12.83 -16.30
CA LYS A 185 -13.49 -13.63 -17.51
C LYS A 185 -13.04 -15.03 -17.18
N TYR A 186 -13.86 -16.06 -17.53
CA TYR A 186 -13.38 -17.36 -17.87
C TYR A 186 -12.89 -18.23 -16.70
N TYR A 187 -12.42 -19.39 -17.05
CA TYR A 187 -11.63 -20.25 -16.17
C TYR A 187 -10.21 -19.71 -16.07
N SER A 188 -9.74 -19.54 -14.85
CA SER A 188 -8.35 -19.21 -14.58
C SER A 188 -7.76 -20.08 -13.46
N GLN A 189 -6.52 -20.49 -13.62
CA GLN A 189 -5.81 -21.28 -12.63
C GLN A 189 -4.31 -20.93 -12.64
N LYS A 190 -3.77 -20.72 -11.46
CA LYS A 190 -2.32 -20.73 -11.27
C LYS A 190 -1.92 -22.12 -10.76
N TYR A 191 -1.21 -22.91 -11.55
CA TYR A 191 -0.85 -24.27 -11.20
C TYR A 191 0.63 -24.39 -10.86
N SER A 192 0.98 -25.38 -10.03
CA SER A 192 2.37 -25.72 -9.72
C SER A 192 3.05 -26.39 -10.92
N MET A 193 4.31 -26.01 -11.22
CA MET A 193 5.15 -26.69 -12.18
C MET A 193 5.73 -28.01 -11.64
N SER A 194 5.49 -28.33 -10.35
CA SER A 194 5.85 -29.59 -9.68
C SER A 194 4.61 -30.24 -9.10
N ASP A 195 4.75 -31.40 -8.47
CA ASP A 195 3.63 -32.14 -7.86
C ASP A 195 3.18 -31.50 -6.55
N GLU A 196 4.06 -30.78 -5.85
CA GLU A 196 3.75 -30.09 -4.59
C GLU A 196 3.53 -28.59 -4.82
N PHE A 197 2.85 -27.94 -3.86
CA PHE A 197 2.74 -26.47 -3.84
C PHE A 197 4.12 -25.85 -3.55
N PRO A 198 4.69 -25.10 -4.49
CA PRO A 198 6.01 -24.53 -4.30
C PRO A 198 5.94 -23.23 -3.47
N TYR A 199 6.93 -23.06 -2.59
CA TYR A 199 7.08 -21.86 -1.79
C TYR A 199 8.29 -21.07 -2.26
N ALA A 200 8.12 -19.77 -2.47
CA ALA A 200 9.23 -18.86 -2.64
C ALA A 200 10.06 -18.77 -1.36
N ARG A 201 11.35 -19.00 -1.43
CA ARG A 201 12.29 -18.90 -0.30
C ARG A 201 13.27 -17.77 -0.53
N LEU A 202 13.62 -17.06 0.53
CA LEU A 202 14.61 -15.99 0.50
C LEU A 202 15.36 -15.98 1.83
N ASN A 203 16.68 -16.16 1.78
CA ASN A 203 17.57 -16.03 2.92
C ASN A 203 18.51 -14.86 2.71
N VAL A 204 18.61 -13.98 3.71
CA VAL A 204 19.48 -12.81 3.64
C VAL A 204 20.24 -12.67 4.94
N LEU A 205 21.55 -12.53 4.86
CA LEU A 205 22.43 -12.13 5.95
C LEU A 205 22.71 -10.63 5.81
N GLN A 206 22.30 -9.84 6.77
CA GLN A 206 22.59 -8.41 6.81
C GLN A 206 23.64 -8.14 7.89
N LEU A 207 24.83 -7.74 7.50
CA LEU A 207 25.88 -7.32 8.41
C LEU A 207 25.83 -5.81 8.59
N GLY A 208 25.98 -5.34 9.81
CA GLY A 208 26.02 -3.93 10.15
C GLY A 208 27.13 -3.63 11.14
N PHE A 209 28.02 -2.70 10.82
CA PHE A 209 29.11 -2.25 11.67
C PHE A 209 29.07 -0.73 11.81
N TYR A 210 29.36 -0.20 12.99
CA TYR A 210 29.34 1.23 13.23
C TYR A 210 30.31 1.67 14.30
N ALA A 211 30.73 2.93 14.17
CA ALA A 211 31.45 3.66 15.19
C ALA A 211 30.88 5.08 15.32
N GLN A 212 30.73 5.55 16.54
CA GLN A 212 30.19 6.87 16.85
C GLN A 212 30.91 7.46 18.02
N ASP A 213 31.17 8.77 18.00
CA ASP A 213 31.63 9.55 19.15
C ASP A 213 30.62 10.64 19.50
N LYS A 214 30.28 10.71 20.76
CA LYS A 214 29.58 11.84 21.37
C LYS A 214 30.58 12.69 22.13
N TRP A 215 31.00 13.77 21.51
CA TRP A 215 32.01 14.70 22.00
C TRP A 215 31.36 15.89 22.70
N ARG A 216 31.56 16.02 24.00
CA ARG A 216 31.21 17.19 24.79
C ARG A 216 32.29 18.26 24.59
N VAL A 217 32.20 19.04 23.49
CA VAL A 217 33.16 20.06 23.10
C VAL A 217 33.33 21.11 24.22
N SER A 218 32.19 21.55 24.77
CA SER A 218 32.08 22.43 25.91
C SER A 218 30.90 22.08 26.80
N ASN A 219 30.69 22.81 27.89
CA ASN A 219 29.55 22.57 28.80
C ASN A 219 28.19 22.85 28.13
N ASN A 220 28.19 23.68 27.10
CA ASN A 220 26.97 24.09 26.40
C ASN A 220 26.88 23.55 24.96
N PHE A 221 27.91 22.84 24.45
CA PHE A 221 27.94 22.35 23.09
C PHE A 221 28.37 20.86 23.05
N THR A 222 27.51 20.02 22.49
CA THR A 222 27.77 18.60 22.26
C THR A 222 27.69 18.32 20.75
N LEU A 223 28.70 17.66 20.21
CA LEU A 223 28.75 17.14 18.85
C LEU A 223 28.67 15.62 18.87
N THR A 224 27.87 15.03 18.01
CA THR A 224 27.82 13.58 17.81
C THR A 224 28.10 13.30 16.34
N TYR A 225 29.06 12.43 16.04
CA TYR A 225 29.36 12.03 14.67
C TYR A 225 29.71 10.53 14.62
N GLY A 226 29.46 9.93 13.47
CA GLY A 226 29.69 8.51 13.32
C GLY A 226 29.53 8.02 11.90
N LEU A 227 29.91 6.77 11.70
CA LEU A 227 29.87 6.08 10.43
C LEU A 227 29.29 4.68 10.65
N ARG A 228 28.39 4.28 9.74
CA ARG A 228 27.83 2.93 9.72
C ARG A 228 27.98 2.32 8.33
N PHE A 229 28.27 1.04 8.30
CA PHE A 229 28.32 0.18 7.11
C PHE A 229 27.24 -0.88 7.21
N ASP A 230 26.41 -1.02 6.17
CA ASP A 230 25.40 -2.06 6.06
C ASP A 230 25.68 -2.89 4.80
N ILE A 231 25.71 -4.23 4.92
CA ILE A 231 26.11 -5.16 3.88
C ILE A 231 25.06 -6.28 3.78
N PRO A 232 24.06 -6.14 2.89
CA PRO A 232 23.11 -7.22 2.62
C PRO A 232 23.73 -8.28 1.71
N ILE A 233 23.66 -9.55 2.11
CA ILE A 233 24.18 -10.71 1.38
C ILE A 233 23.00 -11.66 1.13
N PHE A 234 22.67 -11.88 -0.14
CA PHE A 234 21.63 -12.82 -0.54
C PHE A 234 22.23 -14.24 -0.58
N MET A 235 21.58 -15.19 0.10
CA MET A 235 22.08 -16.56 0.30
C MET A 235 21.15 -17.61 -0.32
N THR A 236 20.30 -17.20 -1.25
CA THR A 236 19.35 -18.09 -1.94
C THR A 236 19.70 -18.16 -3.42
N ASP A 237 19.87 -19.38 -3.93
CA ASP A 237 19.96 -19.63 -5.34
C ASP A 237 18.57 -19.83 -5.94
N LEU A 238 18.32 -19.24 -7.10
CA LEU A 238 17.08 -19.34 -7.85
C LEU A 238 17.32 -20.10 -9.16
N GLN A 239 16.26 -20.69 -9.68
CA GLN A 239 16.30 -21.34 -10.98
C GLN A 239 16.24 -20.30 -12.10
N GLU A 240 17.12 -20.43 -13.09
CA GLU A 240 17.08 -19.63 -14.31
C GLU A 240 15.83 -19.97 -15.14
N ASN A 241 15.25 -18.96 -15.77
CA ASN A 241 14.26 -19.12 -16.81
C ASN A 241 14.91 -18.80 -18.17
N PRO A 242 15.22 -19.84 -18.98
CA PRO A 242 15.95 -19.65 -20.24
C PRO A 242 15.18 -18.77 -21.25
N ALA A 243 13.83 -18.83 -21.24
CA ALA A 243 13.01 -18.04 -22.14
C ALA A 243 13.09 -16.54 -21.80
N VAL A 244 13.10 -16.20 -20.50
CA VAL A 244 13.27 -14.81 -20.03
C VAL A 244 14.68 -14.30 -20.29
N ALA A 245 15.71 -15.13 -20.07
CA ALA A 245 17.11 -14.76 -20.25
C ALA A 245 17.47 -14.55 -21.74
N ALA A 246 16.81 -15.25 -22.65
CA ALA A 246 17.03 -15.12 -24.09
C ALA A 246 16.54 -13.77 -24.64
N GLU A 247 15.50 -13.20 -24.04
CA GLU A 247 14.86 -11.98 -24.52
C GLU A 247 15.69 -10.72 -24.25
N THR A 248 15.45 -9.70 -25.10
CA THR A 248 15.97 -8.34 -24.88
C THR A 248 14.79 -7.39 -24.74
N TYR A 249 14.69 -6.80 -23.56
CA TYR A 249 13.58 -5.91 -23.21
C TYR A 249 13.88 -4.46 -23.58
N ARG A 250 12.96 -3.56 -23.20
CA ARG A 250 13.11 -2.12 -23.41
C ARG A 250 14.50 -1.61 -23.03
N ASP A 251 15.03 -0.68 -23.81
CA ASP A 251 16.35 -0.06 -23.62
C ASP A 251 17.54 -1.07 -23.67
N GLY A 252 17.36 -2.24 -24.29
CA GLY A 252 18.38 -3.26 -24.38
C GLY A 252 18.63 -4.03 -23.08
N ILE A 253 17.71 -3.96 -22.14
CA ILE A 253 17.83 -4.62 -20.83
C ILE A 253 17.70 -6.14 -21.01
N LYS A 254 18.61 -6.89 -20.39
CA LYS A 254 18.53 -8.35 -20.23
C LYS A 254 18.32 -8.68 -18.76
N VAL A 255 17.50 -9.70 -18.50
CA VAL A 255 17.13 -10.14 -17.15
C VAL A 255 17.48 -11.61 -16.96
N ASP A 256 18.17 -11.87 -15.87
CA ASP A 256 18.40 -13.22 -15.36
C ASP A 256 17.68 -13.34 -14.00
N VAL A 257 16.57 -14.06 -14.00
CA VAL A 257 15.72 -14.23 -12.79
C VAL A 257 16.35 -15.17 -11.75
N SER A 258 17.43 -15.86 -12.08
CA SER A 258 18.18 -16.71 -11.13
C SER A 258 19.02 -15.90 -10.15
N GLN A 259 19.31 -14.63 -10.45
CA GLN A 259 20.29 -13.85 -9.74
C GLN A 259 19.68 -12.70 -8.94
N TYR A 260 19.90 -12.70 -7.63
CA TYR A 260 19.64 -11.56 -6.77
C TYR A 260 20.66 -10.42 -6.96
N PRO A 261 20.39 -9.21 -6.41
CA PRO A 261 21.31 -8.09 -6.48
C PRO A 261 22.72 -8.44 -5.98
N LYS A 262 23.72 -7.79 -6.56
CA LYS A 262 25.11 -7.91 -6.10
C LYS A 262 25.23 -7.36 -4.68
N THR A 263 25.97 -8.04 -3.82
CA THR A 263 26.35 -7.53 -2.50
C THR A 263 27.03 -6.16 -2.64
N ARG A 264 26.56 -5.18 -1.89
CA ARG A 264 27.09 -3.82 -1.87
C ARG A 264 27.16 -3.29 -0.45
N VAL A 265 28.23 -2.55 -0.18
CA VAL A 265 28.39 -1.85 1.11
C VAL A 265 27.64 -0.51 1.02
N LEU A 266 26.71 -0.28 1.95
CA LEU A 266 26.02 0.98 2.12
C LEU A 266 26.70 1.75 3.24
N VAL A 267 27.17 2.96 2.92
CA VAL A 267 27.92 3.81 3.86
C VAL A 267 27.01 4.93 4.36
N SER A 268 26.86 5.02 5.68
CA SER A 268 25.90 5.91 6.36
C SER A 268 26.62 6.84 7.36
N PRO A 269 27.26 7.93 6.88
CA PRO A 269 27.81 8.97 7.75
C PRO A 269 26.67 9.77 8.43
N ARG A 270 26.90 10.18 9.67
CA ARG A 270 25.94 10.95 10.49
C ARG A 270 26.67 11.98 11.31
N ILE A 271 26.07 13.16 11.45
CA ILE A 271 26.52 14.22 12.34
C ILE A 271 25.31 14.86 13.00
N GLY A 272 25.43 15.21 14.25
CA GLY A 272 24.40 15.92 15.00
C GLY A 272 25.02 16.80 16.08
N PHE A 273 24.32 17.84 16.45
CA PHE A 273 24.76 18.77 17.49
C PHE A 273 23.61 19.19 18.40
N ASN A 274 23.99 19.57 19.61
CA ASN A 274 23.11 20.19 20.61
C ASN A 274 23.87 21.36 21.23
N TRP A 275 23.34 22.56 21.10
CA TRP A 275 23.95 23.81 21.56
C TRP A 275 22.99 24.60 22.46
N LYS A 276 23.45 24.97 23.62
CA LYS A 276 22.76 25.84 24.60
C LYS A 276 23.52 27.15 24.73
N PRO A 277 23.32 28.12 23.80
CA PRO A 277 24.15 29.34 23.76
C PRO A 277 24.00 30.26 24.97
N LEU A 278 22.87 30.19 25.67
CA LEU A 278 22.62 31.03 26.84
C LEU A 278 22.95 30.30 28.14
N GLU A 279 23.65 30.95 29.08
CA GLU A 279 24.06 30.38 30.34
C GLU A 279 22.91 29.86 31.18
N ASN A 280 21.75 30.50 31.15
CA ASN A 280 20.54 30.09 31.82
C ASN A 280 19.83 28.87 31.17
N GLY A 281 20.36 28.34 30.06
CA GLY A 281 19.81 27.20 29.31
C GLY A 281 18.43 27.42 28.73
N SER A 282 18.00 28.70 28.60
CA SER A 282 16.65 29.02 28.05
C SER A 282 16.57 28.85 26.54
N LEU A 283 17.67 28.84 25.82
CA LEU A 283 17.75 28.62 24.38
C LEU A 283 18.52 27.33 24.11
N GLN A 284 17.95 26.46 23.31
CA GLN A 284 18.61 25.27 22.79
C GLN A 284 18.44 25.22 21.28
N ILE A 285 19.54 25.02 20.56
CA ILE A 285 19.56 24.78 19.12
C ILE A 285 20.09 23.37 18.90
N ARG A 286 19.36 22.55 18.21
CA ARG A 286 19.72 21.16 17.92
C ARG A 286 19.50 20.86 16.45
N GLY A 287 20.34 19.98 15.91
CA GLY A 287 20.19 19.59 14.52
C GLY A 287 21.08 18.40 14.18
N GLY A 288 20.86 17.89 12.98
CA GLY A 288 21.66 16.80 12.46
C GLY A 288 21.45 16.58 10.97
N SER A 289 22.43 15.91 10.39
CA SER A 289 22.45 15.49 9.00
C SER A 289 23.03 14.07 8.92
N GLY A 290 22.48 13.22 8.06
CA GLY A 290 23.04 11.89 7.88
C GLY A 290 22.37 11.09 6.78
N LEU A 291 23.10 10.09 6.30
CA LEU A 291 22.58 9.05 5.45
C LEU A 291 22.08 7.89 6.32
N PHE A 292 20.93 7.36 5.94
CA PHE A 292 20.29 6.25 6.65
C PHE A 292 19.88 5.19 5.64
N ALA A 293 20.48 4.01 5.76
CA ALA A 293 20.04 2.82 5.03
C ALA A 293 18.84 2.21 5.73
N GLY A 294 17.88 1.76 4.95
CA GLY A 294 16.70 1.02 5.39
C GLY A 294 16.68 -0.38 4.81
N THR A 295 15.77 -1.20 5.29
CA THR A 295 15.51 -2.54 4.76
C THR A 295 14.31 -2.49 3.81
N PRO A 296 14.40 -3.05 2.57
CA PRO A 296 13.24 -3.14 1.70
C PRO A 296 12.22 -4.14 2.26
N PRO A 297 10.95 -4.03 1.90
CA PRO A 297 10.00 -5.12 2.15
C PRO A 297 10.49 -6.39 1.45
N TYR A 298 10.84 -7.43 2.23
CA TYR A 298 11.40 -8.66 1.66
C TYR A 298 10.40 -9.42 0.78
N VAL A 299 9.11 -9.18 0.96
CA VAL A 299 8.07 -9.70 0.07
C VAL A 299 8.28 -9.22 -1.38
N TRP A 300 8.79 -8.00 -1.61
CA TRP A 300 9.09 -7.53 -2.96
C TRP A 300 10.26 -8.28 -3.60
N LEU A 301 11.28 -8.58 -2.82
CA LEU A 301 12.41 -9.40 -3.28
C LEU A 301 12.00 -10.86 -3.50
N SER A 302 11.13 -11.41 -2.63
CA SER A 302 10.63 -12.79 -2.78
C SER A 302 9.68 -12.96 -3.97
N ASN A 303 9.13 -11.86 -4.54
CA ASN A 303 8.38 -11.95 -5.80
C ASN A 303 9.22 -12.54 -6.94
N GLN A 304 10.51 -12.22 -6.99
CA GLN A 304 11.42 -12.85 -7.98
C GLN A 304 11.47 -14.37 -7.82
N ALA A 305 11.52 -14.87 -6.58
CA ALA A 305 11.49 -16.31 -6.33
C ALA A 305 10.13 -16.95 -6.66
N GLY A 306 9.03 -16.23 -6.40
CA GLY A 306 7.66 -16.72 -6.62
C GLY A 306 7.18 -16.59 -8.06
N ASN A 307 7.63 -15.56 -8.79
CA ASN A 307 7.18 -15.22 -10.12
C ASN A 307 8.35 -15.16 -11.12
N ASN A 308 9.20 -16.18 -11.11
CA ASN A 308 10.28 -16.34 -12.08
C ASN A 308 9.86 -17.17 -13.32
N GLY A 309 8.59 -17.61 -13.37
CA GLY A 309 8.06 -18.47 -14.42
C GLY A 309 8.50 -19.95 -14.32
N MET A 310 9.16 -20.35 -13.20
CA MET A 310 9.68 -21.70 -12.99
C MET A 310 8.98 -22.45 -11.85
N LEU A 311 8.28 -21.74 -10.96
CA LEU A 311 7.52 -22.36 -9.86
C LEU A 311 6.06 -22.58 -10.22
N PHE A 312 5.45 -21.62 -10.91
CA PHE A 312 4.04 -21.64 -11.28
C PHE A 312 3.86 -21.34 -12.76
N GLY A 313 2.86 -21.97 -13.36
CA GLY A 313 2.29 -21.58 -14.63
C GLY A 313 0.90 -20.94 -14.44
N ASP A 314 0.48 -20.15 -15.43
CA ASP A 314 -0.83 -19.52 -15.49
C ASP A 314 -1.64 -20.14 -16.64
N LEU A 315 -2.81 -20.68 -16.32
CA LEU A 315 -3.79 -21.19 -17.28
C LEU A 315 -4.98 -20.23 -17.29
N ASN A 316 -5.23 -19.64 -18.46
CA ASN A 316 -6.38 -18.78 -18.71
C ASN A 316 -7.07 -19.26 -19.98
N ILE A 317 -8.29 -19.76 -19.87
CA ILE A 317 -9.07 -20.25 -20.99
C ILE A 317 -10.16 -19.24 -21.31
N SER A 318 -10.27 -18.81 -22.58
CA SER A 318 -11.17 -17.75 -23.02
C SER A 318 -11.63 -17.96 -24.46
N GLY A 319 -12.66 -17.23 -24.87
CA GLY A 319 -13.18 -17.30 -26.25
C GLY A 319 -13.81 -18.65 -26.56
N ASP A 320 -13.56 -19.17 -27.74
CA ASP A 320 -14.17 -20.42 -28.23
C ASP A 320 -13.73 -21.67 -27.44
N ASP A 321 -12.59 -21.61 -26.76
CA ASP A 321 -12.10 -22.73 -25.95
C ASP A 321 -12.94 -22.96 -24.67
N LEU A 322 -13.76 -21.99 -24.26
CA LEU A 322 -14.63 -22.11 -23.09
C LEU A 322 -15.67 -23.22 -23.23
N LYS A 323 -16.08 -23.57 -24.44
CA LYS A 323 -17.03 -24.68 -24.70
C LYS A 323 -16.46 -26.05 -24.33
N HIS A 324 -15.12 -26.17 -24.28
CA HIS A 324 -14.41 -27.41 -23.92
C HIS A 324 -14.15 -27.55 -22.41
N LEU A 325 -14.66 -26.62 -21.61
CA LEU A 325 -14.55 -26.65 -20.15
C LEU A 325 -15.76 -27.31 -19.50
N GLY A 326 -15.64 -28.59 -19.17
CA GLY A 326 -16.61 -29.28 -18.33
C GLY A 326 -16.22 -29.17 -16.84
N PHE A 327 -17.21 -28.84 -16.01
CA PHE A 327 -16.96 -28.65 -14.59
C PHE A 327 -16.50 -29.93 -13.89
N THR A 328 -15.38 -29.84 -13.18
CA THR A 328 -14.83 -30.96 -12.39
C THR A 328 -14.22 -30.45 -11.09
N GLY A 329 -14.30 -31.26 -10.04
CA GLY A 329 -13.56 -31.02 -8.79
C GLY A 329 -12.09 -31.41 -8.86
N ASN A 330 -11.62 -32.02 -9.97
CA ASN A 330 -10.21 -32.37 -10.18
C ASN A 330 -9.45 -31.13 -10.66
N ILE A 331 -8.70 -30.52 -9.79
CA ILE A 331 -7.91 -29.29 -10.08
C ILE A 331 -6.79 -29.50 -11.10
N ASN A 332 -6.40 -30.74 -11.38
CA ASN A 332 -5.35 -31.06 -12.34
C ASN A 332 -5.88 -31.39 -13.73
N GLN A 333 -7.21 -31.39 -13.93
CA GLN A 333 -7.84 -31.80 -15.19
C GLN A 333 -7.33 -31.02 -16.39
N TYR A 334 -7.19 -29.71 -16.23
CA TYR A 334 -6.77 -28.79 -17.31
C TYR A 334 -5.33 -28.35 -17.17
N LYS A 335 -4.60 -28.86 -16.18
CA LYS A 335 -3.19 -28.54 -15.99
C LYS A 335 -2.38 -29.03 -17.20
N PRO A 336 -1.61 -28.15 -17.88
CA PRO A 336 -0.71 -28.57 -18.96
C PRO A 336 0.33 -29.59 -18.47
N ALA A 337 0.80 -30.43 -19.40
CA ALA A 337 1.88 -31.38 -19.09
C ALA A 337 3.10 -30.64 -18.51
N GLN A 338 3.79 -31.29 -17.58
CA GLN A 338 5.00 -30.73 -16.96
C GLN A 338 6.03 -30.32 -18.02
N GLY A 339 6.61 -29.14 -17.83
CA GLY A 339 7.67 -28.61 -18.73
C GLY A 339 7.17 -27.71 -19.84
N THR A 340 5.87 -27.47 -19.97
CA THR A 340 5.34 -26.49 -20.90
C THR A 340 5.50 -25.10 -20.28
N ALA A 341 6.47 -24.32 -20.77
CA ALA A 341 6.61 -22.92 -20.34
C ALA A 341 5.36 -22.14 -20.75
N THR A 342 4.64 -21.64 -19.78
CA THR A 342 3.46 -20.80 -20.01
C THR A 342 3.83 -19.33 -19.88
N THR A 343 3.12 -18.50 -20.61
CA THR A 343 3.19 -17.05 -20.47
C THR A 343 2.77 -16.66 -19.06
N SER A 344 3.62 -15.98 -18.31
CA SER A 344 3.30 -15.50 -16.96
C SER A 344 3.89 -14.11 -16.70
N ASP A 345 3.37 -13.44 -15.68
CA ASP A 345 3.98 -12.23 -15.16
C ASP A 345 5.30 -12.58 -14.47
N ILE A 346 6.38 -11.97 -14.92
CA ILE A 346 7.72 -12.15 -14.36
C ILE A 346 8.05 -11.00 -13.42
N ALA A 347 8.57 -11.33 -12.26
CA ALA A 347 9.16 -10.38 -11.34
C ALA A 347 10.67 -10.61 -11.24
N ALA A 348 11.44 -9.53 -11.30
CA ALA A 348 12.89 -9.57 -11.16
C ALA A 348 13.39 -8.37 -10.36
N THR A 349 14.64 -8.43 -9.92
CA THR A 349 15.32 -7.33 -9.23
C THR A 349 16.56 -6.93 -10.03
N ASP A 350 16.76 -5.64 -10.23
CA ASP A 350 17.94 -5.13 -10.93
C ASP A 350 19.22 -5.61 -10.24
N ARG A 351 20.18 -6.11 -11.00
CA ARG A 351 21.47 -6.58 -10.47
C ARG A 351 22.24 -5.50 -9.70
N ASN A 352 21.98 -4.23 -10.00
CA ASN A 352 22.57 -3.08 -9.35
C ASN A 352 21.68 -2.48 -8.26
N PHE A 353 20.56 -3.13 -7.93
CA PHE A 353 19.67 -2.70 -6.87
C PHE A 353 20.42 -2.54 -5.55
N LYS A 354 20.13 -1.44 -4.84
CA LYS A 354 20.64 -1.13 -3.52
C LYS A 354 19.47 -1.04 -2.54
N TYR A 355 19.72 -1.37 -1.30
CA TYR A 355 18.75 -1.12 -0.26
C TYR A 355 18.37 0.36 -0.18
N PRO A 356 17.13 0.69 0.20
CA PRO A 356 16.69 2.07 0.28
C PRO A 356 17.59 2.88 1.20
N MET A 357 17.92 4.07 0.77
CA MET A 357 18.74 5.02 1.52
C MET A 357 18.17 6.41 1.39
N ILE A 358 18.13 7.12 2.50
CA ILE A 358 17.66 8.51 2.57
C ILE A 358 18.69 9.40 3.24
N TRP A 359 18.77 10.64 2.78
CA TRP A 359 19.50 11.73 3.45
C TRP A 359 18.49 12.52 4.28
N LYS A 360 18.64 12.47 5.61
CA LYS A 360 17.80 13.21 6.56
C LYS A 360 18.56 14.36 7.16
N ASN A 361 17.87 15.49 7.28
CA ASN A 361 18.38 16.72 7.89
C ASN A 361 17.31 17.29 8.80
N ASN A 362 17.68 17.71 9.98
CA ASN A 362 16.79 18.47 10.84
C ASN A 362 17.53 19.61 11.54
N ILE A 363 16.78 20.67 11.80
CA ILE A 363 17.20 21.76 12.68
C ILE A 363 15.99 22.17 13.53
N ALA A 364 16.24 22.34 14.82
CA ALA A 364 15.21 22.78 15.76
C ALA A 364 15.76 23.81 16.75
N ILE A 365 14.89 24.74 17.13
CA ILE A 365 15.14 25.77 18.13
C ILE A 365 14.08 25.63 19.21
N ASP A 366 14.53 25.42 20.45
CA ASP A 366 13.67 25.39 21.64
C ASP A 366 13.98 26.60 22.49
N TYR A 367 12.97 27.44 22.78
CA TYR A 367 13.13 28.64 23.59
C TYR A 367 12.17 28.64 24.79
N LYS A 368 12.74 28.75 25.99
CA LYS A 368 11.99 28.84 27.25
C LYS A 368 11.80 30.31 27.65
N TRP A 369 10.56 30.75 27.73
CA TRP A 369 10.21 32.11 28.11
C TRP A 369 9.06 32.12 29.12
N ARG A 370 9.31 32.59 30.31
CA ARG A 370 8.30 32.67 31.40
C ARG A 370 7.50 31.37 31.62
N GLY A 371 8.19 30.24 31.53
CA GLY A 371 7.59 28.91 31.66
C GLY A 371 6.87 28.39 30.41
N TRP A 372 6.78 29.16 29.33
CA TRP A 372 6.45 28.68 28.00
C TRP A 372 7.67 28.01 27.35
N ILE A 373 7.43 26.98 26.58
CA ILE A 373 8.42 26.39 25.69
C ILE A 373 7.89 26.56 24.26
N LEU A 374 8.66 27.27 23.46
CA LEU A 374 8.42 27.45 22.03
C LEU A 374 9.41 26.60 21.29
N THR A 375 8.93 25.75 20.38
CA THR A 375 9.76 24.92 19.50
C THR A 375 9.43 25.24 18.05
N GLY A 376 10.47 25.47 17.25
CA GLY A 376 10.39 25.49 15.79
C GLY A 376 11.32 24.44 15.23
N GLU A 377 10.83 23.55 14.38
CA GLU A 377 11.61 22.47 13.77
C GLU A 377 11.34 22.37 12.27
N VAL A 378 12.40 22.19 11.49
CA VAL A 378 12.35 21.82 10.07
C VAL A 378 12.99 20.46 9.91
N LEU A 379 12.28 19.55 9.25
CA LEU A 379 12.75 18.23 8.86
C LEU A 379 12.74 18.13 7.34
N TYR A 380 13.91 17.88 6.74
CA TYR A 380 14.07 17.63 5.31
C TYR A 380 14.62 16.22 5.08
N SER A 381 14.00 15.47 4.18
CA SER A 381 14.51 14.16 3.74
C SER A 381 14.57 14.11 2.22
N LYS A 382 15.63 13.51 1.69
CA LYS A 382 15.85 13.28 0.26
C LYS A 382 16.13 11.81 0.02
N ASP A 383 15.43 11.23 -0.94
CA ASP A 383 15.68 9.85 -1.37
C ASP A 383 17.02 9.77 -2.14
N ILE A 384 17.86 8.82 -1.75
CA ILE A 384 19.11 8.49 -2.43
C ILE A 384 18.93 7.20 -3.25
N ASN A 385 18.30 6.19 -2.65
CA ASN A 385 17.94 4.93 -3.28
C ASN A 385 16.49 4.59 -2.92
N ALA A 386 15.50 5.33 -3.44
CA ALA A 386 14.10 4.93 -3.32
C ALA A 386 13.82 3.72 -4.22
N ILE A 387 12.78 2.96 -3.91
CA ILE A 387 12.39 1.76 -4.64
C ILE A 387 11.17 2.08 -5.52
N TYR A 388 11.18 1.58 -6.76
CA TYR A 388 10.03 1.60 -7.64
C TYR A 388 9.99 0.35 -8.53
N HIS A 389 8.82 0.07 -9.08
CA HIS A 389 8.59 -1.03 -10.02
C HIS A 389 8.53 -0.47 -11.44
N ASP A 390 9.25 -1.10 -12.36
CA ASP A 390 9.39 -0.73 -13.77
C ASP A 390 9.05 -1.93 -14.65
N ASN A 391 7.98 -1.86 -15.44
CA ASN A 391 7.65 -2.91 -16.38
C ASN A 391 8.46 -2.74 -17.68
N ILE A 392 9.56 -3.44 -17.77
CA ILE A 392 10.47 -3.40 -18.92
C ILE A 392 9.93 -4.18 -20.12
N GLY A 393 8.91 -5.01 -19.91
CA GLY A 393 8.22 -5.73 -20.99
C GLY A 393 7.25 -4.83 -21.78
N MET A 394 7.00 -3.60 -21.32
CA MET A 394 6.16 -2.67 -22.06
C MET A 394 6.92 -1.96 -23.14
N TYR A 395 6.26 -1.84 -24.30
CA TYR A 395 6.80 -1.20 -25.49
C TYR A 395 6.02 0.07 -25.85
N THR A 396 6.75 1.13 -26.21
CA THR A 396 6.17 2.34 -26.76
C THR A 396 6.53 2.48 -28.23
N LEU A 397 5.56 2.83 -29.07
CA LEU A 397 5.76 3.05 -30.49
C LEU A 397 6.31 4.43 -30.82
N GLY A 398 6.65 5.23 -29.78
CA GLY A 398 7.03 6.62 -29.98
C GLY A 398 5.86 7.53 -30.37
N LYS A 399 4.62 7.06 -30.18
CA LYS A 399 3.39 7.81 -30.41
C LYS A 399 2.87 8.44 -29.14
N THR A 400 2.08 9.51 -29.32
CA THR A 400 1.40 10.19 -28.23
C THR A 400 -0.10 10.10 -28.41
N VAL A 401 -0.82 10.08 -27.31
CA VAL A 401 -2.29 10.16 -27.31
C VAL A 401 -2.69 11.56 -27.78
N ASN A 402 -3.76 11.64 -28.58
CA ASN A 402 -4.30 12.88 -29.14
C ASN A 402 -3.32 13.67 -30.03
N ASP A 403 -2.50 12.98 -30.76
CA ASP A 403 -1.53 13.35 -31.78
C ASP A 403 -1.28 14.87 -31.93
N GLY A 404 -0.47 15.44 -31.05
CA GLY A 404 0.17 16.72 -31.34
C GLY A 404 -0.27 17.95 -30.61
N SER A 405 -1.28 17.96 -29.75
CA SER A 405 -1.42 19.07 -28.83
C SER A 405 -0.31 19.02 -27.77
N ALA A 406 0.44 20.09 -27.62
CA ALA A 406 1.55 20.13 -26.66
C ALA A 406 1.08 19.91 -25.22
N GLU A 407 -0.19 20.25 -24.96
CA GLU A 407 -0.83 20.21 -23.66
C GLU A 407 -1.30 18.80 -23.29
N GLN A 408 -1.61 17.93 -24.27
CA GLN A 408 -2.18 16.60 -24.02
C GLN A 408 -1.23 15.44 -24.38
N LYS A 409 0.07 15.67 -24.35
CA LYS A 409 1.07 14.64 -24.67
C LYS A 409 1.12 13.56 -23.61
N ARG A 410 0.52 12.43 -23.91
CA ARG A 410 0.65 11.18 -23.16
C ARG A 410 1.25 10.13 -24.08
N THR A 411 2.20 9.31 -23.59
CA THR A 411 2.72 8.19 -24.36
C THR A 411 1.61 7.20 -24.65
N ALA A 412 1.46 6.81 -25.93
CA ALA A 412 0.57 5.75 -26.36
C ALA A 412 1.31 4.40 -26.38
N TYR A 413 0.62 3.35 -25.93
CA TYR A 413 1.12 1.98 -25.91
C TYR A 413 0.25 1.11 -26.81
N GLU A 414 0.81 0.05 -27.39
CA GLU A 414 0.06 -0.98 -28.13
C GLU A 414 0.09 -2.32 -27.40
N GLY A 415 -0.19 -2.29 -26.09
CA GLY A 415 -0.24 -3.48 -25.26
C GLY A 415 0.99 -3.67 -24.39
N THR A 416 1.03 -4.81 -23.70
CA THR A 416 1.98 -5.12 -22.64
C THR A 416 3.07 -6.09 -23.03
N TYR A 417 3.30 -6.34 -24.34
CA TYR A 417 4.25 -7.34 -24.79
C TYR A 417 5.34 -6.74 -25.62
N TYR A 418 6.56 -6.94 -25.20
CA TYR A 418 7.70 -6.73 -26.03
C TYR A 418 8.49 -8.04 -26.19
N SER A 419 8.67 -8.47 -27.43
CA SER A 419 9.70 -9.43 -27.80
C SER A 419 10.61 -8.76 -28.82
N SER A 420 11.91 -8.79 -28.60
CA SER A 420 12.89 -8.31 -29.57
C SER A 420 13.01 -9.23 -30.79
N VAL A 421 12.41 -10.41 -30.72
CA VAL A 421 12.39 -11.39 -31.81
C VAL A 421 11.00 -11.40 -32.42
N GLU A 422 10.90 -10.97 -33.66
CA GLU A 422 9.66 -10.96 -34.43
C GLU A 422 9.04 -12.37 -34.46
N GLY A 423 7.83 -12.50 -33.91
CA GLY A 423 7.11 -13.77 -33.84
C GLY A 423 7.17 -14.51 -32.50
N ASN A 424 8.03 -14.15 -31.57
CA ASN A 424 8.12 -14.80 -30.26
C ASN A 424 7.48 -13.97 -29.12
N ARG A 425 6.14 -13.96 -29.10
CA ARG A 425 5.34 -13.21 -28.10
C ARG A 425 5.06 -14.01 -26.83
N ASN A 426 5.73 -15.11 -26.58
CA ASN A 426 5.27 -16.13 -25.63
C ASN A 426 6.08 -16.21 -24.32
N ALA A 427 7.13 -15.42 -24.12
CA ALA A 427 7.99 -15.60 -22.97
C ALA A 427 7.45 -14.99 -21.66
N ALA A 428 6.80 -13.83 -21.72
CA ALA A 428 6.20 -13.18 -20.56
C ALA A 428 5.21 -12.08 -20.95
N TYR A 429 4.15 -11.87 -20.14
CA TYR A 429 3.18 -10.80 -20.32
C TYR A 429 3.71 -9.48 -19.78
N ASN A 430 4.17 -9.49 -18.55
CA ASN A 430 4.80 -8.36 -17.88
C ASN A 430 6.15 -8.82 -17.35
N VAL A 431 7.14 -7.96 -17.44
CA VAL A 431 8.45 -8.17 -16.78
C VAL A 431 8.70 -6.98 -15.88
N VAL A 432 8.32 -7.13 -14.62
CA VAL A 432 8.38 -6.06 -13.63
C VAL A 432 9.68 -6.15 -12.85
N LEU A 433 10.52 -5.15 -13.06
CA LEU A 433 11.84 -5.03 -12.47
C LEU A 433 11.81 -4.10 -11.26
N LEU A 434 12.26 -4.60 -10.10
CA LEU A 434 12.47 -3.80 -8.89
C LEU A 434 13.76 -2.99 -9.03
N ARG A 435 13.66 -1.67 -9.00
CA ARG A 435 14.77 -0.74 -9.28
C ARG A 435 14.86 0.37 -8.25
N ASN A 436 15.97 1.12 -8.32
CA ASN A 436 16.16 2.32 -7.51
C ASN A 436 16.02 3.60 -8.32
N THR A 437 15.61 4.66 -7.61
CA THR A 437 15.62 6.05 -8.09
C THR A 437 16.15 6.96 -6.98
N ASN A 438 16.75 8.09 -7.37
CA ASN A 438 17.15 9.15 -6.44
C ASN A 438 16.12 10.28 -6.35
N LYS A 439 14.95 10.09 -6.97
CA LYS A 439 13.84 11.03 -6.92
C LYS A 439 13.03 10.80 -5.65
N GLY A 440 12.39 11.85 -5.19
CA GLY A 440 11.60 11.82 -3.97
C GLY A 440 12.25 12.66 -2.86
N TYR A 441 11.38 13.30 -2.08
CA TYR A 441 11.78 14.14 -0.94
C TYR A 441 10.59 14.40 -0.02
N SER A 442 10.89 14.81 1.20
CA SER A 442 9.89 15.41 2.08
C SER A 442 10.49 16.60 2.82
N ILE A 443 9.65 17.60 3.09
CA ILE A 443 9.97 18.74 3.95
C ILE A 443 8.76 19.05 4.82
N TYR A 444 8.99 19.08 6.14
CA TYR A 444 7.97 19.44 7.12
C TYR A 444 8.51 20.45 8.10
N THR A 445 7.68 21.45 8.41
CA THR A 445 7.96 22.47 9.43
C THR A 445 6.91 22.33 10.53
N THR A 446 7.37 22.34 11.77
CA THR A 446 6.49 22.26 12.95
C THR A 446 6.79 23.41 13.89
N PHE A 447 5.76 24.11 14.32
CA PHE A 447 5.80 25.05 15.44
C PHE A 447 5.01 24.47 16.59
N GLN A 448 5.58 24.52 17.80
CA GLN A 448 4.93 24.05 19.00
C GLN A 448 5.04 25.08 20.13
N LEU A 449 3.98 25.23 20.88
CA LEU A 449 3.90 26.06 22.06
C LEU A 449 3.33 25.22 23.20
N GLN A 450 4.05 25.12 24.32
CA GLN A 450 3.59 24.37 25.47
C GLN A 450 3.86 25.08 26.79
N LYS A 451 2.99 24.88 27.75
CA LYS A 451 3.17 25.34 29.13
C LYS A 451 2.43 24.46 30.13
N GLN A 452 3.10 24.18 31.22
CA GLN A 452 2.50 23.60 32.42
C GLN A 452 2.49 24.64 33.53
N PHE A 453 1.32 24.98 34.04
CA PHE A 453 1.16 25.92 35.13
C PHE A 453 1.33 25.22 36.47
N THR A 454 2.45 25.46 37.15
CA THR A 454 2.79 24.82 38.42
C THR A 454 2.44 25.69 39.63
N GLN A 455 2.15 26.98 39.41
CA GLN A 455 1.85 27.97 40.44
C GLN A 455 0.72 28.92 40.01
N GLY A 456 0.17 29.68 40.93
CA GLY A 456 -0.85 30.68 40.68
C GLY A 456 -2.27 30.12 40.47
N PRO A 457 -3.21 30.92 40.00
CA PRO A 457 -4.61 30.54 39.82
C PRO A 457 -4.85 29.41 38.83
N LEU A 458 -3.93 29.27 37.86
CA LEU A 458 -3.97 28.22 36.82
C LEU A 458 -3.15 26.98 37.19
N LYS A 459 -2.75 26.83 38.46
CA LYS A 459 -2.00 25.62 38.88
C LYS A 459 -2.78 24.35 38.51
N GLY A 460 -2.09 23.40 37.87
CA GLY A 460 -2.67 22.16 37.37
C GLY A 460 -3.20 22.25 35.94
N PHE A 461 -3.17 23.43 35.30
CA PHE A 461 -3.48 23.59 33.90
C PHE A 461 -2.25 23.33 33.02
N GLY A 462 -2.43 22.52 31.98
CA GLY A 462 -1.44 22.23 30.92
C GLY A 462 -2.00 22.65 29.57
N PHE A 463 -1.17 23.25 28.76
CA PHE A 463 -1.51 23.67 27.40
C PHE A 463 -0.42 23.24 26.42
N ASN A 464 -0.82 22.68 25.27
CA ASN A 464 0.05 22.40 24.15
C ASN A 464 -0.69 22.70 22.84
N ALA A 465 -0.05 23.43 21.95
CA ALA A 465 -0.53 23.68 20.61
C ALA A 465 0.62 23.43 19.62
N SER A 466 0.36 22.69 18.55
CA SER A 466 1.31 22.46 17.48
C SER A 466 0.66 22.63 16.11
N TYR A 467 1.39 23.27 15.21
CA TYR A 467 1.02 23.38 13.80
C TYR A 467 2.15 22.84 12.94
N SER A 468 1.85 21.81 12.16
CA SER A 468 2.79 21.19 11.23
C SER A 468 2.28 21.35 9.81
N PHE A 469 3.15 21.70 8.88
CA PHE A 469 2.85 21.81 7.46
C PHE A 469 4.05 21.40 6.62
N GLY A 470 3.79 20.98 5.39
CA GLY A 470 4.87 20.56 4.49
C GLY A 470 4.36 19.71 3.33
N THR A 471 5.27 18.94 2.75
CA THR A 471 4.99 18.08 1.62
C THR A 471 5.89 16.85 1.63
N ALA A 472 5.40 15.76 1.03
CA ALA A 472 6.21 14.58 0.72
C ALA A 472 5.85 14.08 -0.69
N ARG A 473 6.89 13.86 -1.51
CA ARG A 473 6.74 13.39 -2.89
C ARG A 473 7.61 12.17 -3.14
N ALA A 474 7.06 11.19 -3.87
CA ALA A 474 7.75 9.96 -4.23
C ALA A 474 7.35 9.49 -5.64
N VAL A 475 8.14 8.60 -6.22
CA VAL A 475 7.83 7.97 -7.52
C VAL A 475 6.74 6.91 -7.37
N SER A 476 6.68 6.23 -6.22
CA SER A 476 5.69 5.20 -5.90
C SER A 476 5.33 5.23 -4.42
N ASP A 477 4.12 4.85 -4.08
CA ASP A 477 3.66 4.70 -2.69
C ASP A 477 3.88 3.26 -2.15
N GLY A 478 4.29 2.31 -3.00
CA GLY A 478 4.51 0.93 -2.60
C GLY A 478 3.24 0.23 -2.10
N THR A 479 2.13 0.40 -2.77
CA THR A 479 0.78 0.02 -2.31
C THR A 479 0.48 -1.46 -2.35
N SER A 480 1.31 -2.29 -2.99
CA SER A 480 1.08 -3.74 -3.12
C SER A 480 2.33 -4.55 -2.80
N SER A 481 2.13 -5.76 -2.28
CA SER A 481 3.17 -6.76 -2.12
C SER A 481 3.50 -7.55 -3.40
N VAL A 482 2.61 -7.52 -4.40
CA VAL A 482 2.78 -8.17 -5.71
C VAL A 482 3.39 -7.18 -6.69
N ALA A 483 4.48 -7.54 -7.36
CA ALA A 483 5.26 -6.66 -8.23
C ALA A 483 4.41 -6.04 -9.36
N THR A 484 3.65 -6.85 -10.10
CA THR A 484 2.76 -6.39 -11.19
C THR A 484 1.69 -5.43 -10.65
N SER A 485 1.10 -5.75 -9.50
CA SER A 485 0.09 -4.87 -8.87
C SER A 485 0.70 -3.57 -8.35
N ALA A 486 1.91 -3.60 -7.78
CA ALA A 486 2.62 -2.40 -7.33
C ALA A 486 2.94 -1.46 -8.49
N TRP A 487 3.25 -2.01 -9.67
CA TRP A 487 3.45 -1.25 -10.90
C TRP A 487 2.11 -0.70 -11.44
N LYS A 488 1.12 -1.56 -11.70
CA LYS A 488 -0.12 -1.19 -12.42
C LYS A 488 -1.04 -0.27 -11.64
N TYR A 489 -1.03 -0.31 -10.30
CA TYR A 489 -1.88 0.55 -9.47
C TYR A 489 -1.20 1.85 -9.04
N THR A 490 0.00 2.15 -9.55
CA THR A 490 0.62 3.44 -9.36
C THR A 490 0.13 4.42 -10.42
N GLN A 491 -0.68 5.41 -10.02
CA GLN A 491 -1.26 6.39 -10.94
C GLN A 491 -0.18 7.29 -11.53
N LYS A 492 -0.17 7.42 -12.87
CA LYS A 492 0.82 8.19 -13.64
C LYS A 492 0.22 8.73 -14.93
N VAL A 493 0.87 9.69 -15.51
CA VAL A 493 0.60 10.12 -16.90
C VAL A 493 1.21 9.15 -17.88
N ALA A 494 2.47 8.73 -17.64
CA ALA A 494 3.17 7.72 -18.41
C ALA A 494 3.63 6.59 -17.49
N VAL A 495 3.16 5.36 -17.75
CA VAL A 495 3.18 4.24 -16.81
C VAL A 495 4.57 3.87 -16.26
N ASN A 496 5.63 3.93 -17.04
CA ASN A 496 6.99 3.61 -16.58
C ASN A 496 7.82 4.87 -16.22
N SER A 497 7.19 6.04 -16.19
CA SER A 497 7.90 7.27 -15.84
C SER A 497 8.25 7.32 -14.35
N GLN A 498 9.29 8.10 -14.04
CA GLN A 498 9.66 8.42 -12.68
C GLN A 498 9.07 9.78 -12.25
N GLU A 499 7.78 9.97 -12.51
CA GLU A 499 7.03 11.15 -12.09
C GLU A 499 6.89 11.19 -10.56
N LEU A 500 7.03 12.39 -9.99
CA LEU A 500 6.84 12.63 -8.58
C LEU A 500 5.37 12.97 -8.29
N GLY A 501 4.66 12.06 -7.64
CA GLY A 501 3.38 12.33 -7.00
C GLY A 501 3.52 12.63 -5.52
N TYR A 502 2.48 13.12 -4.89
CA TYR A 502 2.41 13.17 -3.43
C TYR A 502 2.34 11.75 -2.86
N THR A 503 2.94 11.52 -1.69
CA THR A 503 2.71 10.28 -0.95
C THR A 503 1.31 10.29 -0.34
N ALA A 504 0.69 9.12 -0.18
CA ALA A 504 -0.65 9.02 0.42
C ALA A 504 -0.71 9.61 1.84
N GLY A 505 0.40 9.56 2.58
CA GLY A 505 0.51 10.12 3.93
C GLY A 505 0.95 11.59 3.99
N ALA A 506 1.18 12.26 2.84
CA ALA A 506 1.55 13.67 2.83
C ALA A 506 0.38 14.54 3.33
N PHE A 507 0.69 15.54 4.14
CA PHE A 507 -0.31 16.50 4.63
C PHE A 507 0.16 17.93 4.40
N ASP A 508 -0.79 18.82 4.08
CA ASP A 508 -0.50 20.24 3.80
C ASP A 508 -0.44 21.07 5.07
N GLY A 509 -1.24 20.66 6.07
CA GLY A 509 -1.30 21.35 7.36
C GLY A 509 -2.10 20.55 8.37
N ARG A 510 -1.61 20.51 9.61
CA ARG A 510 -2.29 19.90 10.75
C ARG A 510 -2.11 20.77 11.98
N LEU A 511 -3.23 21.19 12.56
CA LEU A 511 -3.27 21.86 13.87
C LEU A 511 -3.72 20.84 14.92
N LEU A 512 -2.94 20.76 16.01
CA LEU A 512 -3.29 20.00 17.20
C LEU A 512 -3.20 20.91 18.40
N VAL A 513 -4.28 21.01 19.18
CA VAL A 513 -4.32 21.78 20.44
C VAL A 513 -4.80 20.85 21.53
N SER A 514 -4.06 20.78 22.63
CA SER A 514 -4.51 20.06 23.82
C SER A 514 -4.47 20.96 25.05
N ALA A 515 -5.47 20.80 25.89
CA ALA A 515 -5.56 21.44 27.20
C ALA A 515 -5.90 20.39 28.25
N THR A 516 -5.20 20.44 29.37
CA THR A 516 -5.45 19.54 30.51
C THR A 516 -5.59 20.35 31.77
N TYR A 517 -6.45 19.92 32.70
CA TYR A 517 -6.58 20.52 34.02
C TYR A 517 -6.80 19.45 35.08
N THR A 518 -6.05 19.53 36.15
CA THR A 518 -6.22 18.66 37.30
C THR A 518 -6.68 19.43 38.51
N ALA A 519 -7.92 19.21 38.92
CA ALA A 519 -8.50 19.73 40.16
C ALA A 519 -8.26 18.71 41.28
N ASN A 520 -7.50 19.11 42.30
CA ASN A 520 -7.27 18.28 43.48
C ASN A 520 -8.26 18.61 44.57
N TRP A 521 -9.06 17.63 45.02
CA TRP A 521 -10.05 17.73 46.09
C TRP A 521 -9.44 17.16 47.38
N GLY A 522 -8.51 17.91 47.95
CA GLY A 522 -7.73 17.46 49.12
C GLY A 522 -6.80 16.28 48.76
N ARG A 523 -6.62 15.37 49.76
CA ARG A 523 -5.74 14.19 49.58
C ARG A 523 -6.43 13.01 48.88
N ASN A 524 -7.74 12.96 48.96
CA ASN A 524 -8.48 11.74 48.69
C ASN A 524 -9.07 11.68 47.27
N ALA A 525 -9.14 12.81 46.56
CA ALA A 525 -9.71 12.80 45.22
C ALA A 525 -9.00 13.79 44.27
N ALA A 526 -9.10 13.54 43.00
CA ALA A 526 -8.70 14.44 41.93
C ALA A 526 -9.61 14.27 40.72
N THR A 527 -9.92 15.37 40.03
CA THR A 527 -10.62 15.34 38.73
C THR A 527 -9.68 15.84 37.66
N HIS A 528 -9.54 15.05 36.61
CA HIS A 528 -8.71 15.34 35.46
C HIS A 528 -9.61 15.67 34.28
N PHE A 529 -9.39 16.81 33.68
CA PHE A 529 -10.02 17.25 32.43
C PHE A 529 -9.01 17.26 31.32
N GLY A 530 -9.36 16.73 30.16
CA GLY A 530 -8.59 16.73 28.95
C GLY A 530 -9.43 17.18 27.77
N LEU A 531 -8.87 18.06 26.95
CA LEU A 531 -9.45 18.49 25.68
C LEU A 531 -8.40 18.31 24.60
N VAL A 532 -8.78 17.72 23.47
CA VAL A 532 -7.92 17.59 22.30
C VAL A 532 -8.69 18.06 21.08
N TYR A 533 -8.26 19.18 20.50
CA TYR A 533 -8.78 19.69 19.24
C TYR A 533 -7.79 19.43 18.13
N GLN A 534 -8.27 18.95 17.00
CA GLN A 534 -7.47 18.78 15.79
C GLN A 534 -8.20 19.30 14.55
N ARG A 535 -7.42 19.91 13.65
CA ARG A 535 -7.83 20.29 12.31
C ARG A 535 -6.86 19.69 11.31
N PHE A 536 -7.37 18.88 10.38
CA PHE A 536 -6.56 18.12 9.43
C PHE A 536 -7.36 17.78 8.17
N ARG A 537 -6.67 17.40 7.10
CA ARG A 537 -7.28 16.79 5.92
C ARG A 537 -7.26 15.27 6.07
N PRO A 538 -8.39 14.56 5.97
CA PRO A 538 -8.48 13.12 6.24
C PRO A 538 -7.60 12.27 5.33
N PHE A 539 -7.55 12.55 4.02
CA PHE A 539 -6.76 11.79 3.05
C PHE A 539 -6.55 12.56 1.75
N ARG A 540 -5.62 12.04 0.93
CA ARG A 540 -5.33 12.48 -0.43
C ARG A 540 -5.83 11.44 -1.44
N TYR A 541 -6.11 11.88 -2.68
CA TYR A 541 -6.55 11.02 -3.75
C TYR A 541 -6.08 11.55 -5.12
N SER A 542 -6.22 10.68 -6.14
CA SER A 542 -5.87 10.96 -7.51
C SER A 542 -7.12 11.04 -8.38
N TYR A 543 -7.14 11.93 -9.35
CA TYR A 543 -8.12 11.91 -10.41
C TYR A 543 -7.61 11.07 -11.57
N CYS A 544 -8.33 9.98 -11.90
CA CYS A 544 -7.97 9.02 -12.94
C CYS A 544 -9.13 8.82 -13.92
N TYR A 545 -8.79 8.42 -15.14
CA TYR A 545 -9.80 7.88 -16.05
C TYR A 545 -10.30 6.52 -15.55
N ASN A 546 -11.57 6.23 -15.81
CA ASN A 546 -12.14 4.89 -15.71
C ASN A 546 -11.95 4.21 -17.06
N GLY A 547 -11.01 3.30 -17.17
CA GLY A 547 -10.61 2.65 -18.40
C GLY A 547 -9.16 2.97 -18.80
N ASP A 548 -8.72 2.39 -19.90
CA ASP A 548 -7.38 2.49 -20.46
C ASP A 548 -7.29 3.73 -21.36
N ALA A 549 -6.62 4.79 -20.88
CA ALA A 549 -6.52 6.06 -21.60
C ALA A 549 -5.21 6.21 -22.41
N ASN A 550 -4.33 5.20 -22.38
CA ASN A 550 -3.04 5.26 -23.05
C ASN A 550 -2.67 4.00 -23.85
N GLY A 551 -3.50 2.94 -23.83
CA GLY A 551 -3.29 1.68 -24.55
C GLY A 551 -2.38 0.70 -23.81
N ASP A 552 -2.12 0.88 -22.53
CA ASP A 552 -1.24 0.00 -21.74
C ASP A 552 -1.94 -1.26 -21.19
N ASN A 553 -3.22 -1.46 -21.54
CA ASN A 553 -4.10 -2.53 -21.07
C ASN A 553 -4.30 -2.54 -19.55
N GLN A 554 -4.05 -1.42 -18.89
CA GLN A 554 -4.42 -1.23 -17.49
C GLN A 554 -5.57 -0.22 -17.40
N SER A 555 -6.44 -0.42 -16.45
CA SER A 555 -7.51 0.54 -16.13
C SER A 555 -7.20 1.20 -14.78
N SER A 556 -7.64 2.43 -14.62
CA SER A 556 -7.60 3.12 -13.33
C SER A 556 -6.22 3.62 -12.85
N ASN A 557 -5.19 3.56 -13.67
CA ASN A 557 -3.86 4.10 -13.38
C ASN A 557 -3.57 5.42 -14.11
N ASP A 558 -4.35 5.77 -15.11
CA ASP A 558 -4.16 6.93 -15.96
C ASP A 558 -4.70 8.21 -15.33
N LEU A 559 -3.82 9.12 -14.94
CA LEU A 559 -4.20 10.44 -14.43
C LEU A 559 -4.91 11.26 -15.51
N ILE A 560 -5.98 11.96 -15.16
CA ILE A 560 -6.73 12.77 -16.12
C ILE A 560 -5.96 14.00 -16.58
N TYR A 561 -6.20 14.46 -17.80
CA TYR A 561 -5.94 15.83 -18.23
C TYR A 561 -7.12 16.71 -17.84
N ILE A 562 -6.85 17.88 -17.28
CA ILE A 562 -7.88 18.83 -16.80
C ILE A 562 -8.00 19.94 -17.84
N PRO A 563 -9.00 19.93 -18.73
CA PRO A 563 -9.09 20.92 -19.79
C PRO A 563 -9.26 22.35 -19.23
N ALA A 564 -8.49 23.29 -19.76
CA ALA A 564 -8.60 24.69 -19.41
C ALA A 564 -9.79 25.36 -20.09
N THR A 565 -10.09 24.95 -21.31
CA THR A 565 -11.11 25.56 -22.17
C THR A 565 -11.99 24.51 -22.84
N LYS A 566 -13.16 24.94 -23.31
CA LYS A 566 -14.07 24.12 -24.09
C LYS A 566 -13.40 23.56 -25.36
N ALA A 567 -12.55 24.35 -26.01
CA ALA A 567 -11.83 23.94 -27.21
C ALA A 567 -10.84 22.78 -26.96
N GLU A 568 -10.24 22.69 -25.76
CA GLU A 568 -9.38 21.56 -25.39
C GLU A 568 -10.16 20.26 -25.14
N ALA A 569 -11.44 20.37 -24.81
CA ALA A 569 -12.32 19.21 -24.61
C ALA A 569 -12.96 18.73 -25.91
N GLU A 570 -12.97 19.60 -26.96
CA GLU A 570 -13.60 19.30 -28.24
C GLU A 570 -12.91 18.12 -28.94
N GLY A 571 -13.69 17.16 -29.43
CA GLY A 571 -13.18 15.92 -30.03
C GLY A 571 -12.80 14.83 -29.05
N HIS A 572 -12.69 15.14 -27.74
CA HIS A 572 -12.32 14.20 -26.69
C HIS A 572 -13.46 13.91 -25.72
N LEU A 573 -14.17 14.93 -25.24
CA LEU A 573 -15.37 14.74 -24.42
C LEU A 573 -16.55 14.42 -25.33
N VAL A 574 -17.19 13.26 -25.11
CA VAL A 574 -18.41 12.88 -25.83
C VAL A 574 -19.65 13.16 -24.98
N ALA A 575 -20.77 13.46 -25.67
CA ALA A 575 -22.02 13.85 -25.03
C ALA A 575 -22.86 12.67 -24.49
N ASP A 576 -22.26 11.48 -24.37
CA ASP A 576 -22.95 10.28 -23.87
C ASP A 576 -23.53 10.52 -22.47
N GLY A 577 -24.85 10.43 -22.34
CA GLY A 577 -25.61 10.77 -21.16
C GLY A 577 -26.06 12.23 -21.05
N PHE A 578 -25.73 13.09 -22.04
CA PHE A 578 -26.14 14.49 -22.16
C PHE A 578 -26.80 14.74 -23.54
N ASN A 579 -27.58 15.81 -23.67
CA ASN A 579 -28.27 16.11 -24.94
C ASN A 579 -27.34 16.73 -25.99
N SER A 580 -26.20 17.30 -25.57
CA SER A 580 -25.23 17.94 -26.45
C SER A 580 -23.85 18.01 -25.84
N PHE A 581 -22.83 18.26 -26.65
CA PHE A 581 -21.47 18.54 -26.20
C PHE A 581 -21.43 19.77 -25.27
N ASP A 582 -22.25 20.80 -25.55
CA ASP A 582 -22.30 22.01 -24.73
C ASP A 582 -22.80 21.71 -23.33
N GLU A 583 -23.79 20.82 -23.19
CA GLU A 583 -24.29 20.39 -21.87
C GLU A 583 -23.26 19.54 -21.13
N ALA A 584 -22.60 18.60 -21.82
CA ALA A 584 -21.53 17.79 -21.23
C ALA A 584 -20.35 18.66 -20.78
N TRP A 585 -19.94 19.64 -21.60
CA TRP A 585 -18.90 20.59 -21.20
C TRP A 585 -19.30 21.44 -19.99
N ALA A 586 -20.52 21.99 -19.98
CA ALA A 586 -21.01 22.80 -18.88
C ALA A 586 -21.03 22.01 -17.55
N ALA A 587 -21.39 20.73 -17.61
CA ALA A 587 -21.33 19.84 -16.45
C ALA A 587 -19.89 19.61 -15.97
N LEU A 588 -18.97 19.32 -16.89
CA LEU A 588 -17.55 19.12 -16.58
C LEU A 588 -16.91 20.40 -16.02
N ASP A 589 -17.16 21.53 -16.65
CA ASP A 589 -16.64 22.83 -16.21
C ASP A 589 -17.15 23.20 -14.81
N SER A 590 -18.44 22.99 -14.55
CA SER A 590 -19.03 23.17 -13.22
C SER A 590 -18.41 22.28 -12.17
N PHE A 591 -18.13 21.01 -12.47
CA PHE A 591 -17.47 20.08 -11.53
C PHE A 591 -16.04 20.54 -11.23
N ILE A 592 -15.29 20.96 -12.27
CA ILE A 592 -13.93 21.49 -12.11
C ILE A 592 -13.91 22.74 -11.23
N GLU A 593 -14.85 23.68 -11.44
CA GLU A 593 -14.92 24.92 -10.65
C GLU A 593 -15.23 24.68 -9.16
N LYS A 594 -16.01 23.66 -8.85
CA LYS A 594 -16.36 23.28 -7.47
C LYS A 594 -15.23 22.59 -6.73
N ASP A 595 -14.26 22.00 -7.43
CA ASP A 595 -13.14 21.29 -6.82
C ASP A 595 -11.93 22.18 -6.61
N ASP A 596 -11.43 22.24 -5.35
CA ASP A 596 -10.30 23.10 -4.98
C ASP A 596 -8.98 22.75 -5.66
N TYR A 597 -8.81 21.49 -6.09
CA TYR A 597 -7.64 21.02 -6.81
C TYR A 597 -7.79 21.25 -8.32
N LEU A 598 -8.89 20.77 -8.92
CA LEU A 598 -9.08 20.80 -10.37
C LEU A 598 -9.06 22.23 -10.93
N LYS A 599 -9.76 23.17 -10.29
CA LYS A 599 -9.80 24.57 -10.74
C LYS A 599 -8.44 25.27 -10.79
N LYS A 600 -7.45 24.81 -9.98
CA LYS A 600 -6.10 25.35 -9.92
C LYS A 600 -5.13 24.70 -10.90
N HIS A 601 -5.53 23.57 -11.50
CA HIS A 601 -4.69 22.77 -12.39
C HIS A 601 -5.30 22.62 -13.78
N ARG A 602 -6.11 23.59 -14.21
CA ARG A 602 -6.64 23.65 -15.57
C ARG A 602 -5.49 23.75 -16.56
N GLY A 603 -5.55 23.00 -17.67
CA GLY A 603 -4.51 22.91 -18.68
C GLY A 603 -3.35 22.01 -18.29
N GLU A 604 -3.50 21.20 -17.24
CA GLU A 604 -2.45 20.33 -16.72
C GLU A 604 -2.98 18.89 -16.54
N TYR A 605 -2.06 17.95 -16.48
CA TYR A 605 -2.39 16.61 -15.98
C TYR A 605 -2.54 16.62 -14.47
N ALA A 606 -3.49 15.85 -13.96
CA ALA A 606 -3.59 15.58 -12.52
C ALA A 606 -2.30 14.91 -12.01
N VAL A 607 -1.97 15.17 -10.74
CA VAL A 607 -0.83 14.59 -10.06
C VAL A 607 -1.31 13.49 -9.12
N ARG A 608 -0.57 12.38 -9.03
CA ARG A 608 -0.89 11.31 -8.06
C ARG A 608 -1.02 11.87 -6.65
N ASN A 609 -2.14 11.55 -5.97
CA ASN A 609 -2.49 12.06 -4.66
C ASN A 609 -2.46 13.61 -4.57
N GLY A 610 -2.70 14.30 -5.69
CA GLY A 610 -2.68 15.76 -5.76
C GLY A 610 -3.86 16.39 -5.05
N ALA A 611 -5.02 15.79 -5.17
CA ALA A 611 -6.25 16.27 -4.57
C ALA A 611 -6.36 15.87 -3.09
N THR A 612 -7.12 16.66 -2.32
CA THR A 612 -7.39 16.42 -0.90
C THR A 612 -8.84 16.73 -0.60
N VAL A 613 -9.45 15.96 0.29
CA VAL A 613 -10.76 16.32 0.84
C VAL A 613 -10.66 17.56 1.74
N PRO A 614 -11.77 18.29 1.97
CA PRO A 614 -11.80 19.45 2.84
C PRO A 614 -11.31 19.16 4.27
N PHE A 615 -10.92 20.23 4.98
CA PHE A 615 -10.47 20.13 6.37
C PHE A 615 -11.59 19.61 7.28
N ALA A 616 -11.27 18.60 8.08
CA ALA A 616 -12.06 18.13 9.19
C ALA A 616 -11.62 18.81 10.49
N ASN A 617 -12.59 19.08 11.37
CA ASN A 617 -12.37 19.59 12.73
C ASN A 617 -12.92 18.55 13.70
N GLN A 618 -12.14 18.20 14.72
CA GLN A 618 -12.56 17.23 15.75
C GLN A 618 -12.14 17.75 17.11
N LEU A 619 -13.03 17.63 18.09
CA LEU A 619 -12.77 17.92 19.50
C LEU A 619 -13.13 16.70 20.32
N ASP A 620 -12.17 16.18 21.07
CA ASP A 620 -12.36 15.07 21.98
C ASP A 620 -12.25 15.59 23.42
N VAL A 621 -13.10 15.07 24.31
CA VAL A 621 -13.18 15.45 25.72
C VAL A 621 -12.94 14.24 26.59
N HIS A 622 -12.07 14.37 27.57
CA HIS A 622 -11.80 13.37 28.60
C HIS A 622 -12.06 13.96 29.99
N ILE A 623 -12.82 13.26 30.82
CA ILE A 623 -13.02 13.58 32.23
C ILE A 623 -12.74 12.32 33.04
N ALA A 624 -11.83 12.40 33.99
CA ALA A 624 -11.60 11.28 34.90
C ALA A 624 -11.64 11.77 36.35
N HIS A 625 -12.25 10.99 37.22
CA HIS A 625 -12.32 11.27 38.67
C HIS A 625 -11.66 10.13 39.44
N ASP A 626 -10.58 10.45 40.15
CA ASP A 626 -9.80 9.54 40.96
C ASP A 626 -10.23 9.62 42.42
N ILE A 627 -10.58 8.50 43.00
CA ILE A 627 -10.80 8.34 44.45
C ILE A 627 -9.61 7.51 45.00
N ARG A 628 -8.85 8.12 45.91
CA ARG A 628 -7.68 7.52 46.54
C ARG A 628 -8.04 6.89 47.87
N ILE A 629 -7.81 5.61 48.01
CA ILE A 629 -8.09 4.85 49.22
C ILE A 629 -6.75 4.64 49.93
N PHE A 630 -6.58 5.29 51.10
CA PHE A 630 -5.38 5.18 51.88
C PHE A 630 -5.49 4.02 52.86
N CYS A 631 -4.62 3.01 52.74
CA CYS A 631 -4.49 1.93 53.71
C CYS A 631 -3.45 2.34 54.74
N LYS A 632 -3.59 2.83 55.84
CA LYS A 632 -2.68 3.26 56.94
C LYS A 632 -1.56 4.26 56.50
N LYS A 633 -1.09 5.09 57.46
CA LYS A 633 -0.06 6.12 57.28
C LYS A 633 1.24 5.50 56.77
N GLY A 634 1.68 5.89 55.57
CA GLY A 634 2.92 5.41 54.95
C GLY A 634 2.79 4.20 54.01
N GLN A 635 1.58 3.65 53.81
CA GLN A 635 1.34 2.52 52.89
C GLN A 635 0.89 2.97 51.50
N LYS A 636 1.00 2.04 50.56
CA LYS A 636 0.59 2.18 49.13
C LYS A 636 -0.86 2.65 49.01
N VAL A 637 -1.13 3.51 48.03
CA VAL A 637 -2.43 4.11 47.80
C VAL A 637 -3.15 3.36 46.67
N ASN A 638 -4.29 2.77 47.00
CA ASN A 638 -5.19 2.23 45.96
C ASN A 638 -6.02 3.37 45.35
N THR A 639 -6.30 3.30 44.08
CA THR A 639 -7.07 4.32 43.38
C THR A 639 -8.17 3.67 42.55
N ILE A 640 -9.39 4.17 42.67
CA ILE A 640 -10.49 3.90 41.75
C ILE A 640 -10.65 5.15 40.87
N SER A 641 -10.56 4.95 39.56
CA SER A 641 -10.77 6.02 38.58
C SER A 641 -12.04 5.75 37.79
N PHE A 642 -12.91 6.72 37.72
CA PHE A 642 -14.07 6.76 36.82
C PHE A 642 -13.71 7.68 35.67
N SER A 643 -13.77 7.20 34.44
CA SER A 643 -13.50 8.01 33.25
C SER A 643 -14.73 8.12 32.37
N PHE A 644 -14.84 9.27 31.73
CA PHE A 644 -15.86 9.59 30.74
C PHE A 644 -15.19 10.26 29.53
N ASP A 645 -15.23 9.58 28.42
CA ASP A 645 -14.60 10.00 27.18
C ASP A 645 -15.67 10.31 26.13
N ILE A 646 -15.56 11.45 25.47
CA ILE A 646 -16.45 11.85 24.37
C ILE A 646 -15.57 12.11 23.17
N SER A 647 -15.65 11.23 22.19
CA SER A 647 -15.04 11.45 20.88
C SER A 647 -15.94 12.31 20.03
N ASN A 648 -15.34 13.21 19.25
CA ASN A 648 -16.04 14.14 18.35
C ASN A 648 -17.14 14.96 19.04
N PHE A 649 -16.81 15.59 20.16
CA PHE A 649 -17.74 16.41 20.96
C PHE A 649 -18.44 17.53 20.17
N LEU A 650 -17.79 18.05 19.11
CA LEU A 650 -18.43 19.04 18.23
C LEU A 650 -19.70 18.49 17.60
N ASN A 651 -19.71 17.23 17.17
CA ASN A 651 -20.88 16.59 16.58
C ASN A 651 -22.00 16.32 17.59
N LEU A 652 -21.66 16.14 18.87
CA LEU A 652 -22.65 16.07 19.95
C LEU A 652 -23.40 17.41 20.14
N LEU A 653 -22.68 18.54 20.00
CA LEU A 653 -23.26 19.87 20.13
C LEU A 653 -24.13 20.27 18.93
N ASN A 654 -23.67 19.89 17.72
CA ASN A 654 -24.41 20.17 16.48
C ASN A 654 -24.10 19.07 15.46
N LYS A 655 -25.15 18.43 14.91
CA LYS A 655 -25.07 17.33 13.95
C LYS A 655 -24.20 17.62 12.68
N ASN A 656 -24.06 18.91 12.34
CA ASN A 656 -23.29 19.35 11.17
C ASN A 656 -21.82 19.68 11.52
N TRP A 657 -21.45 19.71 12.80
CA TRP A 657 -20.08 19.97 13.22
C TRP A 657 -19.30 18.66 13.38
N GLY A 658 -18.00 18.71 13.17
CA GLY A 658 -17.15 17.52 13.27
C GLY A 658 -17.44 16.44 12.24
N VAL A 659 -18.23 16.73 11.21
CA VAL A 659 -18.48 15.82 10.09
C VAL A 659 -17.28 15.87 9.15
N ARG A 660 -16.75 14.71 8.82
CA ARG A 660 -15.71 14.57 7.79
C ARG A 660 -16.37 14.51 6.42
N GLN A 661 -15.71 15.07 5.44
CA GLN A 661 -16.12 14.92 4.06
C GLN A 661 -15.28 13.86 3.35
N THR A 662 -15.85 13.23 2.34
CA THR A 662 -15.22 12.32 1.41
C THR A 662 -15.34 12.86 0.00
N ASN A 663 -14.57 12.28 -0.93
CA ASN A 663 -14.67 12.60 -2.34
C ASN A 663 -15.91 11.97 -2.99
N TYR A 664 -16.15 12.32 -4.25
CA TYR A 664 -17.27 11.83 -5.05
C TYR A 664 -17.47 10.31 -4.99
N THR A 665 -16.40 9.53 -5.08
CA THR A 665 -16.42 8.06 -5.10
C THR A 665 -16.40 7.41 -3.71
N ALA A 666 -16.76 8.14 -2.64
CA ALA A 666 -16.90 7.62 -1.29
C ALA A 666 -15.65 7.01 -0.68
N ASN A 667 -14.65 7.84 -0.38
CA ASN A 667 -13.41 7.45 0.31
C ASN A 667 -12.44 6.61 -0.54
N SER A 668 -12.54 6.73 -1.86
CA SER A 668 -11.57 6.13 -2.77
C SER A 668 -10.29 6.97 -2.85
N ASN A 669 -9.13 6.33 -2.93
CA ASN A 669 -7.87 6.98 -3.28
C ASN A 669 -7.76 7.31 -4.78
N GLN A 670 -8.76 6.90 -5.57
CA GLN A 670 -8.92 7.18 -7.00
C GLN A 670 -10.32 7.69 -7.28
N VAL A 671 -10.44 8.84 -7.89
CA VAL A 671 -11.72 9.42 -8.32
C VAL A 671 -11.80 9.33 -9.85
N GLN A 672 -12.80 8.59 -10.31
CA GLN A 672 -13.00 8.24 -11.72
C GLN A 672 -14.36 8.74 -12.18
N PHE A 673 -14.46 10.00 -12.55
CA PHE A 673 -15.69 10.59 -13.06
C PHE A 673 -15.68 10.77 -14.60
N LEU A 674 -14.54 10.44 -15.24
CA LEU A 674 -14.37 10.41 -16.68
C LEU A 674 -14.13 8.96 -17.11
N THR A 675 -15.05 8.40 -17.92
CA THR A 675 -14.96 7.03 -18.43
C THR A 675 -14.48 7.03 -19.86
N VAL A 676 -13.45 6.25 -20.17
CA VAL A 676 -12.94 6.07 -21.54
C VAL A 676 -13.98 5.37 -22.40
N THR A 677 -14.40 6.01 -23.47
CA THR A 677 -15.33 5.46 -24.49
C THR A 677 -14.59 4.96 -25.71
N GLN A 678 -13.45 5.59 -26.03
CA GLN A 678 -12.56 5.16 -27.10
C GLN A 678 -11.12 5.22 -26.61
N LYS A 679 -10.48 4.07 -26.50
CA LYS A 679 -9.05 4.00 -26.18
C LYS A 679 -8.19 4.35 -27.40
N PRO A 680 -7.01 4.96 -27.21
CA PRO A 680 -6.10 5.29 -28.28
C PRO A 680 -5.49 4.03 -28.91
N THR A 681 -5.61 3.92 -30.24
CA THR A 681 -5.04 2.82 -31.06
C THR A 681 -4.54 3.38 -32.39
N ALA A 682 -3.74 2.62 -33.11
CA ALA A 682 -3.32 3.01 -34.47
C ALA A 682 -4.53 3.21 -35.41
N ALA A 683 -5.59 2.43 -35.26
CA ALA A 683 -6.80 2.51 -36.10
C ALA A 683 -7.57 3.85 -35.96
N ASN A 684 -7.46 4.51 -34.82
CA ASN A 684 -8.11 5.79 -34.55
C ASN A 684 -7.12 6.96 -34.40
N ASN A 685 -5.92 6.78 -34.94
CA ASN A 685 -4.84 7.76 -34.87
C ASN A 685 -4.51 8.17 -33.41
N TYR A 686 -4.56 7.22 -32.51
CA TYR A 686 -4.29 7.39 -31.06
C TYR A 686 -5.19 8.43 -30.38
N THR A 687 -6.42 8.61 -30.87
CA THR A 687 -7.38 9.54 -30.28
C THR A 687 -8.06 8.91 -29.07
N LEU A 688 -7.96 9.57 -27.93
CA LEU A 688 -8.69 9.27 -26.70
C LEU A 688 -10.04 9.99 -26.70
N GLN A 689 -11.13 9.25 -26.44
CA GLN A 689 -12.42 9.85 -26.13
C GLN A 689 -12.92 9.33 -24.77
N TYR A 690 -13.60 10.21 -24.06
CA TYR A 690 -14.17 9.92 -22.74
C TYR A 690 -15.51 10.63 -22.56
N ARG A 691 -16.34 10.07 -21.68
CA ARG A 691 -17.58 10.68 -21.21
C ARG A 691 -17.50 11.03 -19.74
N MET A 692 -18.26 12.02 -19.34
CA MET A 692 -18.45 12.36 -17.94
C MET A 692 -19.55 11.50 -17.31
N ASP A 693 -19.39 11.08 -16.06
CA ASP A 693 -20.47 10.47 -15.28
C ASP A 693 -21.52 11.55 -14.95
N THR A 694 -22.75 11.36 -15.42
CA THR A 694 -23.87 12.27 -15.17
C THR A 694 -24.23 12.46 -13.70
N LYS A 695 -23.78 11.55 -12.83
CA LYS A 695 -23.96 11.61 -11.38
C LYS A 695 -22.88 12.42 -10.68
N ALA A 696 -21.81 12.81 -11.38
CA ALA A 696 -20.71 13.60 -10.84
C ALA A 696 -21.11 15.10 -10.79
N ILE A 697 -21.92 15.50 -9.82
CA ILE A 697 -22.44 16.88 -9.66
C ILE A 697 -21.61 17.64 -8.61
N GLU A 698 -21.26 16.98 -7.50
CA GLU A 698 -20.49 17.56 -6.40
C GLU A 698 -19.22 16.74 -6.13
N PRO A 699 -18.05 17.40 -6.03
CA PRO A 699 -16.78 16.70 -5.80
C PRO A 699 -16.67 16.12 -4.38
N TYR A 700 -17.40 16.65 -3.42
CA TYR A 700 -17.38 16.23 -2.03
C TYR A 700 -18.76 15.90 -1.51
N LYS A 701 -18.82 14.96 -0.57
CA LYS A 701 -20.04 14.61 0.19
C LYS A 701 -19.69 14.29 1.64
N ASP A 702 -20.67 14.38 2.52
CA ASP A 702 -20.49 14.00 3.91
C ASP A 702 -20.17 12.51 4.04
N TYR A 703 -19.17 12.20 4.83
CA TYR A 703 -18.75 10.81 5.09
C TYR A 703 -19.55 10.24 6.26
N VAL A 704 -20.57 9.45 5.95
CA VAL A 704 -21.42 8.80 6.94
C VAL A 704 -20.71 7.59 7.53
N SER A 705 -19.96 7.79 8.60
CA SER A 705 -19.22 6.74 9.30
C SER A 705 -19.09 7.04 10.79
N SER A 706 -18.60 6.07 11.57
CA SER A 706 -18.30 6.25 13.00
C SER A 706 -17.30 7.38 13.26
N SER A 707 -16.39 7.66 12.31
CA SER A 707 -15.41 8.75 12.42
C SER A 707 -16.01 10.16 12.28
N SER A 708 -17.25 10.27 11.76
CA SER A 708 -18.00 11.52 11.60
C SER A 708 -19.09 11.71 12.68
N ARG A 709 -19.19 10.77 13.60
CA ARG A 709 -20.20 10.78 14.66
C ARG A 709 -19.55 10.87 16.03
N TRP A 710 -20.27 11.41 16.99
CA TRP A 710 -19.83 11.37 18.38
C TRP A 710 -20.00 9.97 18.98
N ALA A 711 -19.14 9.63 19.89
CA ALA A 711 -19.23 8.42 20.69
C ALA A 711 -18.86 8.74 22.13
N MET A 712 -19.47 8.02 23.09
CA MET A 712 -19.16 8.13 24.50
C MET A 712 -18.70 6.78 25.04
N MET A 713 -17.69 6.83 25.90
CA MET A 713 -17.19 5.67 26.61
C MET A 713 -17.12 5.99 28.11
N PHE A 714 -17.67 5.10 28.92
CA PHE A 714 -17.52 5.14 30.36
C PHE A 714 -16.57 4.04 30.80
N GLY A 715 -15.60 4.38 31.64
CA GLY A 715 -14.59 3.45 32.12
C GLY A 715 -14.47 3.45 33.65
N ILE A 716 -14.20 2.28 34.23
CA ILE A 716 -13.83 2.13 35.63
C ILE A 716 -12.48 1.42 35.66
N LYS A 717 -11.52 2.01 36.37
CA LYS A 717 -10.18 1.46 36.55
C LYS A 717 -9.86 1.40 38.02
N TYR A 718 -9.46 0.21 38.51
CA TYR A 718 -8.90 0.04 39.81
C TYR A 718 -7.39 -0.18 39.74
N LYS A 719 -6.63 0.67 40.42
CA LYS A 719 -5.19 0.58 40.55
C LYS A 719 -4.88 0.25 41.99
N PHE A 720 -4.30 -0.91 42.20
CA PHE A 720 -3.75 -1.35 43.50
C PHE A 720 -2.22 -1.28 43.48
N ASN A 721 -1.61 -0.92 44.62
CA ASN A 721 -0.17 -0.77 44.77
C ASN A 721 0.35 -1.62 45.91
#